data_7003c46d9c7a49e54d3ee28c711a464b
#
_entry.id   7003c46d9c7a49e54d3ee28c711a464b
#
_cell.length_a   1.000
_cell.length_b   1.000
_cell.length_c   1.000
_cell.angle_alpha   90.00
_cell.angle_beta   90.00
_cell.angle_gamma   90.00
#
_symmetry.space_group_name_H-M   'P 1'
#
loop_
_entity.id
_entity.type
_entity.pdbx_description
1 polymer ?
#
loop_
_entity_poly.entity_id
_entity_poly.type
_entity_poly.pdbx_seq_one_letter_code
_entity_poly.pdbx_strand_id
1 'polypeptide(L)'
;MRGFLFFAALNALIPGIVQGTEPEGTEERHEKLDSVVVSSSRAGNNTPVTYSMVYKDELQRFSPINSLPMNLALQPSVVSVNEGGTGLGYSKMTVRGSKGSQINVTLNGITLNDAESQEVFWVNIPALSNMISSVQLQRGLGTSANGAGAFGASINMSTASVGADPFASADLGIGSYNTYTTSFAAGTGLMDSGMYFNAAYSRNSTDGYIRNAFADVQSAMAVIGWMNEKNSLRMTWLMGDQRTGITWNGIEPSVYEVDRRYNPAGEYYDEFGNVHYYDNETDNYRQHHLQLNYTRSFTDRMVWSTTFNYTRGDGYYENYKTGKSFSKYMMNDPVIDGIVYDEGDFITKEALANDYFVISSDLRYSSDKLNLTAGINLSRYDGDHIGSVIWNNVLGDDFDYDSHSWYLNNGLKQEANAFVRSEANVTSWLTAYADLQYRGVWLEMSGPEDDGVLLDHKDNWQFFNPRAGLNFRWNPNNRAYASAALGHREPGRSDIKELILDANMAEQAGVESRGVDIRPEKMLDIEVGYEFSNEKLALSANIYLMEYWDMLIETGKLTDVGYAIKENVPRSWRRGIELAAAWKAFPWMEVGGNLTLSTNKIKDFTAYYEMYDNMDDWNYLGQQELYFDKTTILMSPSITGMANVTFRPFVNASGSARSAYVSWNGKYVGKQFYDNTASDDRAVPAYFVADLSAGYEFPLRRKSSDPSDNTPAVALSFHVNNMFNNMYFADAWVWRAYFHQSDSYYAETGLYPQAPANFMFKLSYRF
;
A
#
# COMPACT_ATOMS: atom_id res chain seq x y z
N MET A 1 3.02 37.17 -11.20
CA MET A 1 1.87 36.41 -10.69
C MET A 1 1.16 35.49 -11.70
N ARG A 2 1.56 35.43 -12.98
CA ARG A 2 0.94 34.54 -13.98
C ARG A 2 1.64 33.17 -14.17
N GLY A 3 2.70 32.90 -13.42
CA GLY A 3 3.47 31.65 -13.50
C GLY A 3 3.08 30.54 -12.54
N PHE A 4 2.28 30.82 -11.52
CA PHE A 4 2.06 29.93 -10.38
C PHE A 4 1.11 28.73 -10.64
N LEU A 5 0.06 28.90 -11.41
CA LEU A 5 -0.90 27.81 -11.74
C LEU A 5 -0.36 26.79 -12.78
N PHE A 6 0.73 27.12 -13.44
CA PHE A 6 1.37 26.26 -14.44
C PHE A 6 2.41 25.30 -13.86
N PHE A 7 2.94 25.57 -12.68
CA PHE A 7 3.96 24.74 -12.02
C PHE A 7 3.40 23.43 -11.44
N ALA A 8 2.16 23.41 -11.01
CA ALA A 8 1.56 22.23 -10.35
C ALA A 8 1.47 20.99 -11.26
N ALA A 9 1.23 21.18 -12.56
CA ALA A 9 1.05 20.05 -13.50
C ALA A 9 2.38 19.40 -13.97
N LEU A 10 3.49 20.15 -13.93
CA LEU A 10 4.81 19.62 -14.32
C LEU A 10 5.47 18.87 -13.15
N ASN A 11 5.08 19.18 -11.93
CA ASN A 11 5.67 18.62 -10.71
C ASN A 11 5.27 17.17 -10.42
N ALA A 12 4.21 16.72 -11.00
CA ALA A 12 3.63 15.42 -10.79
C ALA A 12 4.41 14.26 -11.43
N LEU A 13 5.22 14.53 -12.43
CA LEU A 13 5.99 13.50 -13.14
C LEU A 13 7.43 13.36 -12.67
N ILE A 14 7.92 14.30 -11.82
CA ILE A 14 9.31 14.28 -11.38
C ILE A 14 9.44 14.53 -9.89
N PRO A 15 10.21 13.70 -9.18
CA PRO A 15 10.45 13.87 -7.74
C PRO A 15 11.14 15.20 -7.43
N GLY A 16 10.57 15.99 -6.53
CA GLY A 16 11.28 17.03 -5.82
C GLY A 16 11.51 18.37 -6.52
N ILE A 17 10.78 18.68 -7.60
CA ILE A 17 11.02 19.90 -8.34
C ILE A 17 9.87 20.90 -8.20
N VAL A 18 9.73 21.51 -7.05
CA VAL A 18 9.06 22.82 -6.87
C VAL A 18 9.78 23.66 -5.84
N GLN A 19 10.39 24.75 -6.29
CA GLN A 19 10.56 25.92 -5.46
C GLN A 19 9.47 26.92 -5.81
N GLY A 20 8.41 26.97 -5.00
CA GLY A 20 7.58 28.14 -4.91
C GLY A 20 8.31 29.18 -4.04
N THR A 21 8.63 30.34 -4.57
CA THR A 21 8.86 31.52 -3.75
C THR A 21 7.50 31.89 -3.16
N GLU A 22 7.34 31.76 -1.86
CA GLU A 22 6.11 32.05 -1.13
C GLU A 22 5.82 33.56 -1.14
N PRO A 23 4.55 34.00 -1.27
CA PRO A 23 4.17 35.39 -1.02
C PRO A 23 4.11 35.67 0.49
N GLU A 24 4.61 36.79 0.94
CA GLU A 24 4.60 37.21 2.34
C GLU A 24 3.22 37.84 2.72
N GLY A 25 2.46 37.18 3.62
CA GLY A 25 1.20 37.71 4.16
C GLY A 25 0.65 36.89 5.33
N THR A 26 -0.39 37.36 6.00
CA THR A 26 -1.05 36.74 7.15
C THR A 26 -1.65 35.35 6.80
N GLU A 27 -2.04 35.11 5.56
CA GLU A 27 -2.51 33.81 5.06
C GLU A 27 -1.40 32.74 5.11
N GLU A 28 -0.15 33.10 4.88
CA GLU A 28 1.01 32.20 4.97
C GLU A 28 1.24 31.59 6.35
N ARG A 29 0.89 32.29 7.42
CA ARG A 29 1.09 31.80 8.79
C ARG A 29 0.13 30.65 9.15
N HIS A 30 -1.08 30.67 8.62
CA HIS A 30 -2.10 29.65 8.86
C HIS A 30 -1.78 28.38 8.08
N GLU A 31 -1.35 28.48 6.83
CA GLU A 31 -0.87 27.33 6.04
C GLU A 31 0.37 26.70 6.68
N LYS A 32 1.28 27.48 7.27
CA LYS A 32 2.47 26.98 7.99
C LYS A 32 2.11 26.09 9.18
N LEU A 33 1.10 26.43 9.98
CA LEU A 33 0.72 25.66 11.17
C LEU A 33 0.01 24.34 10.82
N ASP A 34 -0.81 24.33 9.79
CA ASP A 34 -1.51 23.11 9.34
C ASP A 34 -0.55 22.15 8.62
N SER A 35 0.45 22.66 7.93
CA SER A 35 1.49 21.87 7.24
C SER A 35 2.52 21.24 8.18
N VAL A 36 2.66 21.71 9.41
CA VAL A 36 3.72 21.24 10.34
C VAL A 36 3.55 19.78 10.73
N VAL A 37 2.32 19.30 10.95
CA VAL A 37 2.06 17.91 11.33
C VAL A 37 2.56 16.94 10.25
N VAL A 38 2.38 17.30 8.99
CA VAL A 38 2.72 16.44 7.84
C VAL A 38 4.20 16.54 7.48
N SER A 39 4.85 17.67 7.82
CA SER A 39 6.21 17.94 7.36
C SER A 39 7.29 17.19 8.14
N SER A 40 7.00 16.62 9.32
CA SER A 40 7.99 15.81 10.05
C SER A 40 8.31 14.49 9.36
N SER A 41 7.31 13.81 8.78
CA SER A 41 7.47 12.53 8.05
C SER A 41 7.95 12.73 6.61
N ARG A 42 7.80 13.92 6.02
CA ARG A 42 8.16 14.20 4.63
C ARG A 42 9.62 14.62 4.46
N ALA A 43 10.18 14.22 3.33
CA ALA A 43 11.45 14.76 2.86
C ALA A 43 11.23 16.17 2.31
N GLY A 44 12.07 17.10 2.75
CA GLY A 44 12.11 18.47 2.23
C GLY A 44 13.10 18.63 1.08
N ASN A 45 13.17 19.82 0.52
CA ASN A 45 14.06 20.14 -0.61
C ASN A 45 15.56 19.93 -0.31
N ASN A 46 15.96 19.95 0.96
CA ASN A 46 17.35 19.78 1.39
C ASN A 46 17.64 18.35 1.90
N THR A 47 16.60 17.52 2.07
CA THR A 47 16.76 16.14 2.51
C THR A 47 17.32 15.31 1.36
N PRO A 48 18.46 14.60 1.52
CA PRO A 48 19.09 13.82 0.46
C PRO A 48 18.41 12.44 0.31
N VAL A 49 17.13 12.43 -0.06
CA VAL A 49 16.28 11.25 -0.25
C VAL A 49 15.59 11.36 -1.61
N THR A 50 15.46 10.25 -2.29
CA THR A 50 14.71 10.15 -3.55
C THR A 50 13.21 10.10 -3.27
N TYR A 51 12.44 11.07 -3.77
CA TYR A 51 10.99 11.06 -3.62
C TYR A 51 10.24 11.59 -4.83
N SER A 52 8.96 11.24 -4.91
CA SER A 52 7.98 11.80 -5.87
C SER A 52 6.84 12.44 -5.10
N MET A 53 6.29 13.54 -5.67
CA MET A 53 5.05 14.15 -5.16
C MET A 53 3.94 13.91 -6.16
N VAL A 54 2.77 13.49 -5.67
CA VAL A 54 1.53 13.37 -6.46
C VAL A 54 0.46 14.22 -5.77
N TYR A 55 -0.11 15.16 -6.48
CA TYR A 55 -1.09 16.10 -5.95
C TYR A 55 -2.52 15.69 -6.32
N LYS A 56 -3.50 16.25 -5.59
CA LYS A 56 -4.93 15.96 -5.77
C LYS A 56 -5.39 16.09 -7.23
N ASP A 57 -4.98 17.14 -7.92
CA ASP A 57 -5.36 17.40 -9.31
C ASP A 57 -4.88 16.31 -10.27
N GLU A 58 -3.74 15.68 -9.97
CA GLU A 58 -3.23 14.54 -10.72
C GLU A 58 -4.00 13.27 -10.38
N LEU A 59 -4.19 13.00 -9.09
CA LEU A 59 -4.97 11.84 -8.64
C LEU A 59 -6.38 11.82 -9.25
N GLN A 60 -7.00 13.00 -9.44
CA GLN A 60 -8.32 13.13 -10.03
C GLN A 60 -8.38 12.93 -11.56
N ARG A 61 -7.23 12.89 -12.25
CA ARG A 61 -7.13 12.59 -13.70
C ARG A 61 -7.05 11.10 -14.00
N PHE A 62 -6.77 10.27 -13.00
CA PHE A 62 -6.82 8.82 -13.14
C PHE A 62 -8.25 8.30 -13.16
N SER A 63 -8.40 7.05 -13.51
CA SER A 63 -9.70 6.38 -13.49
C SER A 63 -10.29 6.45 -12.07
N PRO A 64 -11.56 6.86 -11.90
CA PRO A 64 -12.17 7.04 -10.58
C PRO A 64 -12.37 5.74 -9.80
N ILE A 65 -12.23 4.58 -10.46
CA ILE A 65 -12.28 3.25 -9.83
C ILE A 65 -10.94 2.87 -9.18
N ASN A 66 -9.83 3.48 -9.59
CA ASN A 66 -8.51 3.08 -9.15
C ASN A 66 -8.32 3.31 -7.63
N SER A 67 -7.86 2.27 -6.95
CA SER A 67 -7.26 2.39 -5.61
C SER A 67 -5.99 3.25 -5.66
N LEU A 68 -5.50 3.72 -4.50
CA LEU A 68 -4.30 4.55 -4.46
C LEU A 68 -3.05 3.83 -5.02
N PRO A 69 -2.78 2.54 -4.77
CA PRO A 69 -1.70 1.80 -5.43
C PRO A 69 -1.74 1.89 -6.96
N MET A 70 -2.92 1.73 -7.55
CA MET A 70 -3.10 1.82 -9.01
C MET A 70 -2.81 3.22 -9.54
N ASN A 71 -3.16 4.27 -8.79
CA ASN A 71 -2.82 5.66 -9.14
C ASN A 71 -1.32 5.95 -9.02
N LEU A 72 -0.60 5.26 -8.14
CA LEU A 72 0.86 5.39 -7.97
C LEU A 72 1.66 4.52 -8.96
N ALA A 73 1.02 3.63 -9.72
CA ALA A 73 1.67 2.72 -10.66
C ALA A 73 2.54 3.41 -11.71
N LEU A 74 2.24 4.67 -12.06
CA LEU A 74 3.01 5.45 -13.03
C LEU A 74 4.29 6.06 -12.45
N GLN A 75 4.51 6.00 -11.13
CA GLN A 75 5.73 6.51 -10.52
C GLN A 75 6.94 5.61 -10.84
N PRO A 76 8.17 6.16 -10.82
CA PRO A 76 9.38 5.37 -11.04
C PRO A 76 9.47 4.17 -10.10
N SER A 77 9.88 3.01 -10.63
CA SER A 77 10.09 1.75 -9.87
C SER A 77 8.84 1.20 -9.16
N VAL A 78 7.65 1.69 -9.46
CA VAL A 78 6.38 1.19 -8.89
C VAL A 78 5.75 0.18 -9.83
N VAL A 79 5.36 -0.97 -9.29
CA VAL A 79 4.49 -1.96 -9.95
C VAL A 79 3.29 -2.16 -9.05
N SER A 80 2.09 -2.08 -9.61
CA SER A 80 0.82 -2.26 -8.89
C SER A 80 -0.04 -3.30 -9.57
N VAL A 81 -0.77 -4.05 -8.78
CA VAL A 81 -1.66 -5.13 -9.21
C VAL A 81 -2.99 -5.00 -8.47
N ASN A 82 -4.07 -5.36 -9.14
CA ASN A 82 -5.39 -5.50 -8.54
C ASN A 82 -5.89 -6.95 -8.74
N GLU A 83 -6.27 -7.62 -7.67
CA GLU A 83 -6.66 -9.04 -7.73
C GLU A 83 -7.98 -9.25 -8.47
N GLY A 84 -8.95 -8.33 -8.33
CA GLY A 84 -10.21 -8.35 -9.08
C GLY A 84 -10.08 -7.92 -10.54
N GLY A 85 -8.91 -7.43 -10.95
CA GLY A 85 -8.56 -7.08 -12.32
C GLY A 85 -9.04 -5.70 -12.80
N THR A 86 -9.87 -4.96 -12.03
CA THR A 86 -10.50 -3.70 -12.48
C THR A 86 -9.89 -2.42 -11.87
N GLY A 87 -9.10 -2.54 -10.80
CA GLY A 87 -8.50 -1.41 -10.08
C GLY A 87 -9.16 -1.09 -8.72
N LEU A 88 -10.34 -1.60 -8.42
CA LEU A 88 -11.01 -1.54 -7.11
C LEU A 88 -10.93 -2.90 -6.41
N GLY A 89 -11.01 -2.92 -5.09
CA GLY A 89 -10.84 -4.10 -4.25
C GLY A 89 -9.38 -4.30 -3.84
N TYR A 90 -8.98 -5.55 -3.63
CA TYR A 90 -7.62 -5.89 -3.20
C TYR A 90 -6.58 -5.42 -4.21
N SER A 91 -5.68 -4.58 -3.74
CA SER A 91 -4.60 -4.02 -4.56
C SER A 91 -3.28 -4.11 -3.83
N LYS A 92 -2.25 -4.55 -4.53
CA LYS A 92 -0.87 -4.66 -4.04
C LYS A 92 0.03 -3.71 -4.81
N MET A 93 1.12 -3.28 -4.21
CA MET A 93 2.15 -2.52 -4.91
C MET A 93 3.54 -2.88 -4.41
N THR A 94 4.50 -2.72 -5.28
CA THR A 94 5.94 -2.79 -4.96
C THR A 94 6.65 -1.51 -5.38
N VAL A 95 7.67 -1.14 -4.62
CA VAL A 95 8.56 -0.01 -4.92
C VAL A 95 9.99 -0.52 -4.94
N ARG A 96 10.69 -0.43 -6.08
CA ARG A 96 12.01 -1.08 -6.28
C ARG A 96 11.99 -2.58 -5.96
N GLY A 97 10.82 -3.23 -6.09
CA GLY A 97 10.58 -4.61 -5.71
C GLY A 97 10.36 -4.86 -4.21
N SER A 98 10.45 -3.84 -3.35
CA SER A 98 10.01 -3.94 -1.95
C SER A 98 8.51 -4.01 -1.89
N LYS A 99 7.97 -4.98 -1.14
CA LYS A 99 6.52 -5.28 -1.05
C LYS A 99 5.84 -4.53 0.11
N GLY A 100 4.55 -4.74 0.28
CA GLY A 100 3.68 -4.03 1.23
C GLY A 100 4.24 -3.96 2.65
N SER A 101 4.71 -5.08 3.19
CA SER A 101 5.29 -5.13 4.56
C SER A 101 6.63 -4.38 4.72
N GLN A 102 7.27 -4.00 3.61
CA GLN A 102 8.48 -3.17 3.58
C GLN A 102 8.18 -1.70 3.23
N ILE A 103 6.90 -1.35 3.03
CA ILE A 103 6.46 0.00 2.66
C ILE A 103 5.69 0.60 3.83
N ASN A 104 6.23 1.66 4.42
CA ASN A 104 5.50 2.41 5.43
C ASN A 104 4.52 3.39 4.77
N VAL A 105 3.31 3.43 5.29
CA VAL A 105 2.25 4.33 4.81
C VAL A 105 1.75 5.18 5.96
N THR A 106 1.75 6.50 5.79
CA THR A 106 1.24 7.42 6.81
C THR A 106 0.14 8.32 6.27
N LEU A 107 -0.83 8.63 7.11
CA LEU A 107 -1.82 9.68 6.89
C LEU A 107 -1.66 10.74 7.97
N ASN A 108 -1.36 11.97 7.57
CA ASN A 108 -1.07 13.09 8.48
C ASN A 108 0.02 12.76 9.51
N GLY A 109 1.05 11.98 9.11
CA GLY A 109 2.16 11.58 9.98
C GLY A 109 1.91 10.38 10.88
N ILE A 110 0.71 9.77 10.85
CA ILE A 110 0.38 8.55 11.59
C ILE A 110 0.40 7.35 10.65
N THR A 111 1.05 6.26 11.07
CA THR A 111 1.10 5.02 10.29
C THR A 111 -0.29 4.38 10.16
N LEU A 112 -0.58 3.89 8.94
CA LEU A 112 -1.77 3.12 8.60
C LEU A 112 -1.47 1.63 8.46
N ASN A 113 -0.19 1.24 8.46
CA ASN A 113 0.15 -0.18 8.41
C ASN A 113 -0.45 -0.90 9.60
N ASP A 114 -1.08 -2.03 9.35
CA ASP A 114 -1.45 -2.98 10.38
C ASP A 114 -0.21 -3.42 11.15
N ALA A 115 -0.31 -3.56 12.46
CA ALA A 115 0.86 -3.77 13.31
C ALA A 115 1.39 -5.21 13.21
N GLU A 116 0.55 -6.18 12.92
CA GLU A 116 0.91 -7.60 12.85
C GLU A 116 1.46 -7.99 11.48
N SER A 117 0.72 -7.69 10.39
CA SER A 117 1.14 -7.96 9.01
C SER A 117 2.18 -6.97 8.49
N GLN A 118 2.26 -5.78 9.10
CA GLN A 118 3.08 -4.64 8.67
C GLN A 118 2.69 -4.07 7.31
N GLU A 119 1.52 -4.43 6.77
CA GLU A 119 1.01 -4.00 5.47
C GLU A 119 -0.18 -3.06 5.60
N VAL A 120 -0.52 -2.37 4.51
CA VAL A 120 -1.77 -1.62 4.40
C VAL A 120 -2.71 -2.37 3.47
N PHE A 121 -3.88 -2.73 3.98
CA PHE A 121 -4.98 -3.22 3.16
C PHE A 121 -5.72 -2.02 2.57
N TRP A 122 -5.37 -1.67 1.33
CA TRP A 122 -5.90 -0.48 0.67
C TRP A 122 -7.41 -0.54 0.47
N VAL A 123 -7.97 -1.74 0.46
CA VAL A 123 -9.41 -1.97 0.39
C VAL A 123 -10.13 -1.49 1.66
N ASN A 124 -9.47 -1.51 2.82
CA ASN A 124 -10.03 -1.07 4.11
C ASN A 124 -10.12 0.45 4.24
N ILE A 125 -9.43 1.22 3.37
CA ILE A 125 -9.52 2.69 3.30
C ILE A 125 -9.79 3.07 1.85
N PRO A 126 -10.96 2.70 1.32
CA PRO A 126 -11.29 2.93 -0.08
C PRO A 126 -11.48 4.41 -0.36
N ALA A 127 -11.35 4.80 -1.65
CA ALA A 127 -11.56 6.16 -2.12
C ALA A 127 -10.73 7.24 -1.41
N LEU A 128 -9.63 6.86 -0.75
CA LEU A 128 -8.74 7.77 -0.03
C LEU A 128 -8.19 8.87 -0.95
N SER A 129 -7.98 8.59 -2.24
CA SER A 129 -7.56 9.56 -3.27
C SER A 129 -8.48 10.79 -3.39
N ASN A 130 -9.76 10.68 -3.01
CA ASN A 130 -10.70 11.80 -3.01
C ASN A 130 -10.56 12.71 -1.77
N MET A 131 -9.96 12.18 -0.70
CA MET A 131 -9.88 12.83 0.62
C MET A 131 -8.51 13.44 0.89
N ILE A 132 -7.47 13.02 0.17
CA ILE A 132 -6.10 13.50 0.32
C ILE A 132 -5.79 14.68 -0.62
N SER A 133 -4.90 15.56 -0.19
CA SER A 133 -4.39 16.70 -0.97
C SER A 133 -3.12 16.35 -1.73
N SER A 134 -2.30 15.48 -1.17
CA SER A 134 -1.02 15.09 -1.77
C SER A 134 -0.49 13.79 -1.19
N VAL A 135 0.30 13.10 -1.99
CA VAL A 135 1.08 11.92 -1.62
C VAL A 135 2.54 12.20 -1.90
N GLN A 136 3.42 11.93 -0.92
CA GLN A 136 4.86 11.84 -1.17
C GLN A 136 5.28 10.38 -1.09
N LEU A 137 5.80 9.86 -2.18
CA LEU A 137 6.41 8.54 -2.26
C LEU A 137 7.92 8.68 -2.13
N GLN A 138 8.50 8.31 -0.99
CA GLN A 138 9.94 8.18 -0.77
C GLN A 138 10.37 6.76 -1.15
N ARG A 139 11.44 6.62 -1.93
CA ARG A 139 11.98 5.32 -2.35
C ARG A 139 13.27 5.02 -1.57
N GLY A 140 13.46 3.76 -1.15
CA GLY A 140 14.51 3.36 -0.23
C GLY A 140 14.16 3.64 1.23
N LEU A 141 15.17 3.69 2.10
CA LEU A 141 14.99 4.02 3.52
C LEU A 141 14.48 5.45 3.69
N GLY A 142 13.22 5.60 4.06
CA GLY A 142 12.59 6.89 4.36
C GLY A 142 13.19 7.61 5.57
N THR A 143 12.67 8.77 5.95
CA THR A 143 13.09 9.51 7.14
C THR A 143 12.65 8.80 8.43
N SER A 144 13.38 8.98 9.54
CA SER A 144 13.08 8.29 10.82
C SER A 144 11.77 8.69 11.48
N ALA A 145 11.22 9.84 11.11
CA ALA A 145 9.90 10.28 11.57
C ALA A 145 8.75 9.45 10.98
N ASN A 146 8.99 8.63 9.96
CA ASN A 146 7.99 7.73 9.40
C ASN A 146 7.64 6.52 10.29
N GLY A 147 8.33 6.33 11.41
CA GLY A 147 8.06 5.22 12.34
C GLY A 147 8.60 3.87 11.86
N ALA A 148 7.90 2.82 12.27
CA ALA A 148 8.17 1.45 11.89
C ALA A 148 7.94 1.22 10.38
N GLY A 149 8.52 0.22 9.79
CA GLY A 149 8.20 -0.18 8.41
C GLY A 149 8.75 0.70 7.28
N ALA A 150 9.38 1.86 7.57
CA ALA A 150 10.05 2.67 6.55
C ALA A 150 11.35 2.00 6.07
N PHE A 151 11.23 0.80 5.51
CA PHE A 151 12.36 -0.06 5.17
C PHE A 151 12.68 -0.05 3.67
N GLY A 152 11.71 -0.30 2.80
CA GLY A 152 11.91 -0.30 1.33
C GLY A 152 11.37 0.95 0.64
N ALA A 153 10.32 1.55 1.19
CA ALA A 153 9.73 2.82 0.75
C ALA A 153 8.86 3.45 1.85
N SER A 154 8.46 4.72 1.65
CA SER A 154 7.47 5.38 2.50
C SER A 154 6.48 6.19 1.66
N ILE A 155 5.19 6.04 1.95
CA ILE A 155 4.09 6.76 1.32
C ILE A 155 3.48 7.70 2.38
N ASN A 156 3.70 9.00 2.20
CA ASN A 156 3.26 10.01 3.16
C ASN A 156 2.10 10.81 2.58
N MET A 157 0.90 10.53 3.06
CA MET A 157 -0.34 11.17 2.63
C MET A 157 -0.71 12.33 3.55
N SER A 158 -1.28 13.37 2.95
CA SER A 158 -1.85 14.50 3.66
C SER A 158 -3.30 14.67 3.25
N THR A 159 -4.19 14.85 4.21
CA THR A 159 -5.54 15.34 3.93
C THR A 159 -5.50 16.81 3.53
N ALA A 160 -6.58 17.32 2.93
CA ALA A 160 -6.61 18.71 2.49
C ALA A 160 -6.32 19.68 3.65
N SER A 161 -5.42 20.64 3.40
CA SER A 161 -5.25 21.80 4.25
C SER A 161 -6.51 22.67 4.23
N VAL A 162 -6.65 23.50 5.24
CA VAL A 162 -7.76 24.47 5.30
C VAL A 162 -7.57 25.55 4.24
N GLY A 163 -8.52 25.67 3.31
CA GLY A 163 -8.60 26.82 2.42
C GLY A 163 -9.23 28.03 3.13
N ALA A 164 -8.99 29.23 2.61
CA ALA A 164 -9.65 30.45 3.11
C ALA A 164 -11.17 30.41 2.84
N ASP A 165 -11.55 29.84 1.69
CA ASP A 165 -12.93 29.89 1.19
C ASP A 165 -13.71 28.59 1.42
N PRO A 166 -15.04 28.67 1.57
CA PRO A 166 -15.90 27.49 1.57
C PRO A 166 -15.84 26.78 0.21
N PHE A 167 -16.01 25.47 0.22
CA PHE A 167 -16.04 24.65 -0.98
C PHE A 167 -17.09 23.54 -0.90
N ALA A 168 -17.55 23.08 -2.05
CA ALA A 168 -18.34 21.86 -2.19
C ALA A 168 -17.97 21.14 -3.49
N SER A 169 -17.96 19.81 -3.46
CA SER A 169 -17.75 18.99 -4.66
C SER A 169 -18.61 17.73 -4.65
N ALA A 170 -19.00 17.29 -5.83
CA ALA A 170 -19.71 16.03 -6.05
C ALA A 170 -19.14 15.37 -7.31
N ASP A 171 -18.80 14.09 -7.21
CA ASP A 171 -18.35 13.27 -8.32
C ASP A 171 -19.27 12.05 -8.47
N LEU A 172 -19.70 11.75 -9.69
CA LEU A 172 -20.51 10.59 -10.04
C LEU A 172 -19.84 9.87 -11.22
N GLY A 173 -19.64 8.57 -11.12
CA GLY A 173 -19.00 7.79 -12.18
C GLY A 173 -19.75 6.49 -12.45
N ILE A 174 -19.72 6.06 -13.72
CA ILE A 174 -20.25 4.77 -14.19
C ILE A 174 -19.24 4.14 -15.15
N GLY A 175 -19.20 2.81 -15.23
CA GLY A 175 -18.26 2.13 -16.10
C GLY A 175 -18.53 0.66 -16.33
N SER A 176 -17.56 0.00 -16.94
CA SER A 176 -17.57 -1.44 -17.20
C SER A 176 -17.73 -2.25 -15.91
N TYR A 177 -18.20 -3.48 -16.03
CA TYR A 177 -18.41 -4.40 -14.88
C TYR A 177 -19.37 -3.84 -13.82
N ASN A 178 -20.47 -3.22 -14.28
CA ASN A 178 -21.48 -2.62 -13.41
C ASN A 178 -20.90 -1.65 -12.37
N THR A 179 -19.81 -0.95 -12.76
CA THR A 179 -19.10 -0.05 -11.84
C THR A 179 -19.83 1.27 -11.67
N TYR A 180 -19.96 1.71 -10.43
CA TYR A 180 -20.37 3.06 -10.12
C TYR A 180 -19.54 3.63 -8.96
N THR A 181 -19.29 4.94 -9.02
CA THR A 181 -18.56 5.68 -7.99
C THR A 181 -19.32 6.94 -7.62
N THR A 182 -19.37 7.25 -6.34
CA THR A 182 -19.94 8.50 -5.82
C THR A 182 -18.99 9.10 -4.80
N SER A 183 -18.83 10.43 -4.84
CA SER A 183 -18.04 11.15 -3.86
C SER A 183 -18.61 12.53 -3.61
N PHE A 184 -18.68 12.94 -2.36
CA PHE A 184 -19.10 14.27 -1.93
C PHE A 184 -18.09 14.83 -0.94
N ALA A 185 -17.75 16.10 -1.06
CA ALA A 185 -16.96 16.80 -0.06
C ALA A 185 -17.42 18.24 0.07
N ALA A 186 -17.38 18.76 1.29
CA ALA A 186 -17.70 20.16 1.58
C ALA A 186 -16.89 20.66 2.77
N GLY A 187 -16.62 21.96 2.80
CA GLY A 187 -15.93 22.62 3.90
C GLY A 187 -16.32 24.08 4.01
N THR A 188 -16.17 24.62 5.22
CA THR A 188 -16.51 26.02 5.53
C THR A 188 -15.44 27.03 5.13
N GLY A 189 -14.23 26.56 4.80
CA GLY A 189 -13.06 27.39 4.85
C GLY A 189 -12.73 27.84 6.28
N LEU A 190 -11.72 28.67 6.45
CA LEU A 190 -11.34 29.25 7.74
C LEU A 190 -12.27 30.40 8.07
N MET A 191 -13.06 30.26 9.14
CA MET A 191 -13.96 31.31 9.62
C MET A 191 -13.19 32.38 10.45
N ASP A 192 -13.74 33.56 10.61
CA ASP A 192 -13.18 34.65 11.43
C ASP A 192 -12.92 34.24 12.88
N SER A 193 -13.64 33.25 13.39
CA SER A 193 -13.43 32.65 14.72
C SER A 193 -12.16 31.79 14.82
N GLY A 194 -11.48 31.53 13.72
CA GLY A 194 -10.41 30.54 13.60
C GLY A 194 -10.88 29.09 13.50
N MET A 195 -12.19 28.85 13.50
CA MET A 195 -12.77 27.50 13.36
C MET A 195 -12.90 27.12 11.88
N TYR A 196 -12.89 25.80 11.60
CA TYR A 196 -13.23 25.25 10.30
C TYR A 196 -13.80 23.84 10.42
N PHE A 197 -14.61 23.44 9.44
CA PHE A 197 -15.24 22.14 9.34
C PHE A 197 -15.13 21.62 7.91
N ASN A 198 -14.69 20.37 7.75
CA ASN A 198 -14.67 19.68 6.46
C ASN A 198 -15.31 18.31 6.62
N ALA A 199 -16.06 17.89 5.62
CA ALA A 199 -16.61 16.54 5.55
C ALA A 199 -16.46 15.98 4.14
N ALA A 200 -16.24 14.68 4.04
CA ALA A 200 -16.22 13.96 2.79
C ALA A 200 -16.84 12.57 2.97
N TYR A 201 -17.49 12.09 1.92
CA TYR A 201 -18.02 10.74 1.82
C TYR A 201 -17.80 10.20 0.42
N SER A 202 -17.47 8.92 0.30
CA SER A 202 -17.31 8.24 -0.98
C SER A 202 -17.80 6.81 -0.89
N ARG A 203 -18.46 6.32 -1.95
CA ARG A 203 -18.83 4.92 -2.13
C ARG A 203 -18.51 4.50 -3.56
N ASN A 204 -17.81 3.40 -3.69
CA ASN A 204 -17.44 2.79 -4.97
C ASN A 204 -17.91 1.34 -4.98
N SER A 205 -18.47 0.89 -6.10
CA SER A 205 -18.92 -0.48 -6.26
C SER A 205 -18.62 -0.97 -7.67
N THR A 206 -18.31 -2.26 -7.80
CA THR A 206 -18.06 -2.97 -9.07
C THR A 206 -18.34 -4.46 -8.88
N ASP A 207 -18.72 -5.15 -9.97
CA ASP A 207 -18.80 -6.62 -9.97
C ASP A 207 -17.41 -7.26 -10.14
N GLY A 208 -16.39 -6.47 -10.55
CA GLY A 208 -15.05 -6.98 -10.87
C GLY A 208 -14.97 -7.68 -12.23
N TYR A 209 -13.74 -7.92 -12.70
CA TYR A 209 -13.51 -8.70 -13.92
C TYR A 209 -13.59 -10.20 -13.64
N ILE A 210 -12.97 -10.67 -12.58
CA ILE A 210 -12.97 -12.05 -12.12
C ILE A 210 -14.37 -12.36 -11.55
N ARG A 211 -14.83 -13.61 -11.68
CA ARG A 211 -16.08 -14.06 -11.05
C ARG A 211 -15.99 -13.90 -9.53
N ASN A 212 -17.07 -13.43 -8.90
CA ASN A 212 -17.12 -13.11 -7.47
C ASN A 212 -16.05 -12.09 -6.98
N ALA A 213 -15.48 -11.28 -7.86
CA ALA A 213 -14.54 -10.21 -7.49
C ALA A 213 -15.24 -8.88 -7.24
N PHE A 214 -16.49 -8.93 -6.76
CA PHE A 214 -17.20 -7.69 -6.46
C PHE A 214 -16.55 -6.94 -5.30
N ALA A 215 -16.66 -5.62 -5.33
CA ALA A 215 -16.27 -4.76 -4.24
C ALA A 215 -17.35 -3.70 -4.03
N ASP A 216 -17.88 -3.60 -2.82
CA ASP A 216 -18.74 -2.52 -2.35
C ASP A 216 -18.06 -1.86 -1.16
N VAL A 217 -17.52 -0.68 -1.38
CA VAL A 217 -16.60 -0.04 -0.43
C VAL A 217 -16.96 1.41 -0.22
N GLN A 218 -16.89 1.87 1.03
CA GLN A 218 -17.23 3.24 1.38
C GLN A 218 -16.25 3.84 2.39
N SER A 219 -16.11 5.17 2.33
CA SER A 219 -15.30 5.93 3.28
C SER A 219 -16.00 7.22 3.65
N ALA A 220 -15.84 7.63 4.88
CA ALA A 220 -16.29 8.93 5.37
C ALA A 220 -15.15 9.61 6.14
N MET A 221 -15.06 10.93 6.03
CA MET A 221 -14.12 11.75 6.78
C MET A 221 -14.81 12.99 7.31
N ALA A 222 -14.54 13.33 8.56
CA ALA A 222 -14.95 14.60 9.16
C ALA A 222 -13.74 15.23 9.84
N VAL A 223 -13.55 16.52 9.64
CA VAL A 223 -12.48 17.32 10.24
C VAL A 223 -13.09 18.52 10.94
N ILE A 224 -12.73 18.71 12.19
CA ILE A 224 -13.03 19.90 12.98
C ILE A 224 -11.70 20.48 13.41
N GLY A 225 -11.49 21.76 13.15
CA GLY A 225 -10.26 22.39 13.55
C GLY A 225 -10.47 23.81 14.05
N TRP A 226 -9.49 24.27 14.79
CA TRP A 226 -9.34 25.63 15.27
C TRP A 226 -7.90 26.05 15.19
N MET A 227 -7.65 27.26 14.72
CA MET A 227 -6.31 27.83 14.66
C MET A 227 -6.30 29.31 14.96
N ASN A 228 -5.18 29.76 15.47
CA ASN A 228 -4.83 31.17 15.61
C ASN A 228 -3.36 31.35 15.23
N GLU A 229 -2.78 32.54 15.42
CA GLU A 229 -1.39 32.83 15.04
C GLU A 229 -0.32 31.88 15.62
N LYS A 230 -0.59 31.21 16.75
CA LYS A 230 0.40 30.38 17.46
C LYS A 230 -0.01 28.93 17.68
N ASN A 231 -1.29 28.61 17.55
CA ASN A 231 -1.82 27.31 17.88
C ASN A 231 -2.72 26.79 16.77
N SER A 232 -2.66 25.51 16.50
CA SER A 232 -3.61 24.75 15.68
C SER A 232 -4.04 23.49 16.43
N LEU A 233 -5.35 23.28 16.52
CA LEU A 233 -5.94 22.05 17.03
C LEU A 233 -6.85 21.48 15.96
N ARG A 234 -6.63 20.21 15.62
CA ARG A 234 -7.39 19.54 14.57
C ARG A 234 -7.79 18.15 15.02
N MET A 235 -9.06 17.86 14.93
CA MET A 235 -9.60 16.52 15.12
C MET A 235 -10.06 16.00 13.76
N THR A 236 -9.61 14.80 13.38
CA THR A 236 -9.99 14.12 12.15
C THR A 236 -10.57 12.75 12.51
N TRP A 237 -11.78 12.49 12.10
CA TRP A 237 -12.37 11.17 12.08
C TRP A 237 -12.38 10.65 10.65
N LEU A 238 -11.89 9.43 10.45
CA LEU A 238 -11.92 8.71 9.17
C LEU A 238 -12.52 7.32 9.41
N MET A 239 -13.44 6.92 8.55
CA MET A 239 -14.04 5.60 8.52
C MET A 239 -13.81 4.96 7.15
N GLY A 240 -13.44 3.68 7.12
CA GLY A 240 -13.48 2.81 5.96
C GLY A 240 -14.34 1.60 6.26
N ASP A 241 -15.13 1.16 5.29
CA ASP A 241 -16.02 0.01 5.36
C ASP A 241 -15.98 -0.70 4.01
N GLN A 242 -15.68 -1.99 4.02
CA GLN A 242 -15.58 -2.79 2.82
C GLN A 242 -16.37 -4.09 2.96
N ARG A 243 -16.98 -4.51 1.85
CA ARG A 243 -17.46 -5.86 1.60
C ARG A 243 -17.01 -6.26 0.20
N THR A 244 -16.20 -7.32 0.12
CA THR A 244 -15.62 -7.79 -1.14
C THR A 244 -15.79 -9.31 -1.28
N GLY A 245 -15.92 -9.78 -2.51
CA GLY A 245 -15.78 -11.19 -2.81
C GLY A 245 -14.33 -11.63 -2.69
N ILE A 246 -14.10 -12.87 -2.29
CA ILE A 246 -12.78 -13.45 -2.10
C ILE A 246 -12.16 -13.81 -3.46
N THR A 247 -10.91 -13.35 -3.70
CA THR A 247 -10.15 -13.59 -4.94
C THR A 247 -8.72 -14.08 -4.69
N TRP A 248 -8.39 -14.43 -3.44
CA TRP A 248 -7.01 -14.73 -3.01
C TRP A 248 -6.39 -15.95 -3.68
N ASN A 249 -7.23 -16.93 -4.07
CA ASN A 249 -6.77 -18.18 -4.65
C ASN A 249 -6.13 -18.01 -6.04
N GLY A 250 -6.52 -16.94 -6.77
CA GLY A 250 -6.10 -16.79 -8.17
C GLY A 250 -6.70 -17.89 -9.06
N ILE A 251 -6.18 -18.02 -10.26
CA ILE A 251 -6.66 -18.99 -11.26
C ILE A 251 -5.51 -19.95 -11.61
N GLU A 252 -5.79 -21.25 -11.59
CA GLU A 252 -4.84 -22.25 -12.04
C GLU A 252 -4.46 -22.03 -13.53
N PRO A 253 -3.17 -22.20 -13.92
CA PRO A 253 -2.72 -21.96 -15.29
C PRO A 253 -3.50 -22.70 -16.38
N SER A 254 -3.92 -23.94 -16.12
CA SER A 254 -4.72 -24.75 -17.04
C SER A 254 -6.11 -24.15 -17.29
N VAL A 255 -6.72 -23.59 -16.24
CA VAL A 255 -8.04 -22.94 -16.30
C VAL A 255 -7.94 -21.56 -16.91
N TYR A 256 -6.84 -20.82 -16.64
CA TYR A 256 -6.61 -19.50 -17.19
C TYR A 256 -6.68 -19.44 -18.73
N GLU A 257 -6.22 -20.48 -19.40
CA GLU A 257 -6.28 -20.56 -20.88
C GLU A 257 -7.70 -20.75 -21.42
N VAL A 258 -8.61 -21.28 -20.59
CA VAL A 258 -10.00 -21.61 -20.99
C VAL A 258 -10.98 -20.55 -20.48
N ASP A 259 -10.91 -20.19 -19.20
CA ASP A 259 -11.78 -19.20 -18.56
C ASP A 259 -10.97 -18.26 -17.66
N ARG A 260 -10.58 -17.12 -18.20
CA ARG A 260 -9.83 -16.08 -17.49
C ARG A 260 -10.59 -15.38 -16.36
N ARG A 261 -11.89 -15.63 -16.24
CA ARG A 261 -12.74 -15.06 -15.20
C ARG A 261 -13.09 -16.05 -14.09
N TYR A 262 -12.61 -17.27 -14.21
CA TYR A 262 -12.86 -18.30 -13.20
C TYR A 262 -12.31 -17.86 -11.83
N ASN A 263 -13.03 -18.24 -10.78
CA ASN A 263 -12.64 -18.10 -9.38
C ASN A 263 -13.13 -19.33 -8.63
N PRO A 264 -12.26 -20.12 -7.99
CA PRO A 264 -12.66 -21.31 -7.25
C PRO A 264 -13.27 -21.00 -5.87
N ALA A 265 -13.18 -19.73 -5.39
CA ALA A 265 -13.69 -19.37 -4.07
C ALA A 265 -15.18 -19.66 -3.93
N GLY A 266 -15.54 -20.41 -2.87
CA GLY A 266 -16.91 -20.81 -2.57
C GLY A 266 -17.50 -21.89 -3.49
N GLU A 267 -16.70 -22.51 -4.39
CA GLU A 267 -17.17 -23.59 -5.27
C GLU A 267 -17.39 -24.89 -4.49
N TYR A 268 -18.56 -25.51 -4.69
CA TYR A 268 -18.87 -26.84 -4.17
C TYR A 268 -19.74 -27.61 -5.14
N TYR A 269 -19.86 -28.94 -4.94
CA TYR A 269 -20.59 -29.83 -5.80
C TYR A 269 -21.76 -30.47 -5.03
N ASP A 270 -22.93 -30.52 -5.65
CA ASP A 270 -24.07 -31.28 -5.12
C ASP A 270 -23.89 -32.81 -5.32
N GLU A 271 -24.80 -33.59 -4.79
CA GLU A 271 -24.82 -35.07 -4.93
C GLU A 271 -24.89 -35.55 -6.38
N PHE A 272 -25.30 -34.71 -7.32
CA PHE A 272 -25.37 -34.98 -8.75
C PHE A 272 -24.15 -34.53 -9.53
N GLY A 273 -23.17 -33.91 -8.85
CA GLY A 273 -21.98 -33.36 -9.46
C GLY A 273 -22.17 -32.00 -10.16
N ASN A 274 -23.27 -31.28 -9.87
CA ASN A 274 -23.46 -29.92 -10.37
C ASN A 274 -22.67 -28.95 -9.53
N VAL A 275 -22.04 -27.99 -10.21
CA VAL A 275 -21.25 -26.89 -9.58
C VAL A 275 -22.19 -25.87 -8.97
N HIS A 276 -21.93 -25.52 -7.74
CA HIS A 276 -22.56 -24.42 -7.00
C HIS A 276 -21.50 -23.49 -6.43
N TYR A 277 -21.92 -22.30 -6.02
CA TYR A 277 -21.07 -21.32 -5.38
C TYR A 277 -21.75 -20.79 -4.13
N TYR A 278 -21.01 -20.65 -3.04
CA TYR A 278 -21.51 -20.03 -1.82
C TYR A 278 -21.65 -18.52 -2.03
N ASP A 279 -22.86 -18.00 -1.86
CA ASP A 279 -23.19 -16.61 -2.18
C ASP A 279 -22.51 -15.60 -1.25
N ASN A 280 -22.11 -16.01 -0.03
CA ASN A 280 -21.47 -15.15 0.94
C ASN A 280 -19.97 -15.44 1.14
N GLU A 281 -19.31 -15.96 0.12
CA GLU A 281 -17.84 -16.08 0.08
C GLU A 281 -17.22 -14.69 0.02
N THR A 282 -17.15 -14.01 1.19
CA THR A 282 -16.85 -12.59 1.29
C THR A 282 -15.87 -12.27 2.42
N ASP A 283 -15.11 -11.18 2.22
CA ASP A 283 -14.39 -10.49 3.26
C ASP A 283 -15.07 -9.15 3.58
N ASN A 284 -15.22 -8.90 4.86
CA ASN A 284 -15.92 -7.73 5.42
C ASN A 284 -15.03 -7.11 6.48
N TYR A 285 -14.71 -5.83 6.35
CA TYR A 285 -13.93 -5.13 7.36
C TYR A 285 -14.35 -3.67 7.49
N ARG A 286 -14.44 -3.22 8.73
CA ARG A 286 -14.71 -1.83 9.07
C ARG A 286 -13.65 -1.30 10.01
N GLN A 287 -13.18 -0.09 9.76
CA GLN A 287 -12.27 0.60 10.65
C GLN A 287 -12.62 2.07 10.85
N HIS A 288 -12.34 2.54 12.05
CA HIS A 288 -12.46 3.93 12.44
C HIS A 288 -11.13 4.45 12.93
N HIS A 289 -10.70 5.61 12.44
CA HIS A 289 -9.54 6.33 12.94
C HIS A 289 -9.98 7.65 13.55
N LEU A 290 -9.50 7.95 14.74
CA LEU A 290 -9.69 9.23 15.41
C LEU A 290 -8.32 9.83 15.67
N GLN A 291 -7.98 10.91 14.97
CA GLN A 291 -6.72 11.64 15.13
C GLN A 291 -6.97 12.98 15.79
N LEU A 292 -6.17 13.31 16.80
CA LEU A 292 -6.14 14.62 17.44
C LEU A 292 -4.74 15.20 17.29
N ASN A 293 -4.61 16.24 16.48
CA ASN A 293 -3.36 16.92 16.20
C ASN A 293 -3.35 18.28 16.91
N TYR A 294 -2.30 18.58 17.67
CA TYR A 294 -2.06 19.87 18.25
C TYR A 294 -0.68 20.39 17.84
N THR A 295 -0.62 21.61 17.34
CA THR A 295 0.61 22.28 16.96
C THR A 295 0.70 23.62 17.66
N ARG A 296 1.89 23.94 18.21
CA ARG A 296 2.18 25.21 18.85
C ARG A 296 3.48 25.81 18.36
N SER A 297 3.41 27.04 17.88
CA SER A 297 4.54 27.87 17.56
C SER A 297 4.97 28.64 18.82
N PHE A 298 6.09 28.26 19.44
CA PHE A 298 6.64 29.00 20.57
C PHE A 298 7.31 30.31 20.12
N THR A 299 8.00 30.20 18.99
CA THR A 299 8.65 31.34 18.30
C THR A 299 8.57 31.08 16.80
N ASP A 300 8.93 32.06 15.96
CA ASP A 300 9.00 31.89 14.50
C ASP A 300 9.97 30.77 14.07
N ARG A 301 10.84 30.31 14.99
CA ARG A 301 11.85 29.28 14.75
C ARG A 301 11.59 27.97 15.45
N MET A 302 10.68 27.91 16.40
CA MET A 302 10.46 26.73 17.23
C MET A 302 8.99 26.36 17.28
N VAL A 303 8.69 25.17 16.75
CA VAL A 303 7.33 24.62 16.65
C VAL A 303 7.32 23.24 17.29
N TRP A 304 6.34 23.02 18.15
CA TRP A 304 6.04 21.73 18.73
C TRP A 304 4.74 21.17 18.14
N SER A 305 4.76 19.91 17.78
CA SER A 305 3.59 19.18 17.28
C SER A 305 3.39 17.90 18.06
N THR A 306 2.14 17.55 18.34
CA THR A 306 1.79 16.26 18.94
C THR A 306 0.51 15.72 18.29
N THR A 307 0.49 14.43 18.09
CA THR A 307 -0.65 13.71 17.51
C THR A 307 -0.98 12.52 18.39
N PHE A 308 -2.24 12.39 18.75
CA PHE A 308 -2.82 11.17 19.28
C PHE A 308 -3.68 10.52 18.20
N ASN A 309 -3.57 9.21 18.03
CA ASN A 309 -4.44 8.43 17.14
C ASN A 309 -4.97 7.20 17.87
N TYR A 310 -6.24 6.94 17.66
CA TYR A 310 -6.89 5.70 18.03
C TYR A 310 -7.55 5.09 16.81
N THR A 311 -7.28 3.83 16.54
CA THR A 311 -7.93 3.05 15.49
C THR A 311 -8.63 1.86 16.10
N ARG A 312 -9.89 1.68 15.77
CA ARG A 312 -10.66 0.47 16.03
C ARG A 312 -10.97 -0.18 14.70
N GLY A 313 -10.59 -1.45 14.56
CA GLY A 313 -10.94 -2.29 13.42
C GLY A 313 -11.70 -3.52 13.85
N ASP A 314 -12.68 -3.93 13.07
CA ASP A 314 -13.37 -5.20 13.19
C ASP A 314 -13.81 -5.71 11.83
N GLY A 315 -13.70 -7.02 11.64
CA GLY A 315 -14.13 -7.64 10.40
C GLY A 315 -14.04 -9.15 10.44
N TYR A 316 -14.47 -9.76 9.39
CA TYR A 316 -14.46 -11.20 9.21
C TYR A 316 -14.54 -11.57 7.74
N TYR A 317 -14.07 -12.76 7.43
CA TYR A 317 -14.37 -13.41 6.15
C TYR A 317 -15.09 -14.73 6.38
N GLU A 318 -15.89 -15.12 5.40
CA GLU A 318 -16.64 -16.37 5.38
C GLU A 318 -16.18 -17.23 4.21
N ASN A 319 -15.95 -18.52 4.49
CA ASN A 319 -15.57 -19.49 3.46
C ASN A 319 -16.43 -20.74 3.54
N TYR A 320 -16.78 -21.30 2.37
CA TYR A 320 -17.31 -22.64 2.24
C TYR A 320 -16.15 -23.63 2.08
N LYS A 321 -16.06 -24.60 2.96
CA LYS A 321 -14.98 -25.60 3.02
C LYS A 321 -15.57 -26.99 2.81
N THR A 322 -15.24 -27.66 1.70
CA THR A 322 -15.74 -29.00 1.36
C THR A 322 -14.90 -30.11 1.97
N GLY A 323 -15.54 -31.20 2.43
CA GLY A 323 -14.88 -32.45 2.82
C GLY A 323 -13.82 -32.28 3.91
N LYS A 324 -14.12 -31.51 4.97
CA LYS A 324 -13.20 -31.30 6.09
C LYS A 324 -13.55 -32.19 7.26
N SER A 325 -12.53 -32.67 7.99
CA SER A 325 -12.74 -33.44 9.21
C SER A 325 -13.32 -32.55 10.32
N PHE A 326 -14.16 -33.09 11.18
CA PHE A 326 -14.71 -32.41 12.34
C PHE A 326 -13.61 -32.05 13.33
N SER A 327 -12.59 -32.90 13.46
CA SER A 327 -11.43 -32.66 14.33
C SER A 327 -10.65 -31.40 13.98
N LYS A 328 -10.60 -31.01 12.68
CA LYS A 328 -9.97 -29.75 12.24
C LYS A 328 -10.58 -28.53 12.94
N TYR A 329 -11.87 -28.57 13.22
CA TYR A 329 -12.60 -27.51 13.90
C TYR A 329 -12.84 -27.81 15.40
N MET A 330 -12.03 -28.68 16.01
CA MET A 330 -12.13 -29.08 17.42
C MET A 330 -13.51 -29.66 17.78
N MET A 331 -14.17 -30.27 16.82
CA MET A 331 -15.48 -30.94 16.99
C MET A 331 -15.31 -32.46 17.03
N ASN A 332 -16.18 -33.12 17.77
CA ASN A 332 -16.26 -34.60 17.72
C ASN A 332 -17.06 -35.06 16.50
N ASP A 333 -16.67 -36.19 15.94
CA ASP A 333 -17.39 -36.81 14.84
C ASP A 333 -18.86 -37.10 15.25
N PRO A 334 -19.85 -36.51 14.58
CA PRO A 334 -21.26 -36.72 14.93
C PRO A 334 -21.70 -38.12 14.60
N VAL A 335 -22.59 -38.66 15.43
CA VAL A 335 -23.23 -39.96 15.23
C VAL A 335 -24.73 -39.76 14.98
N ILE A 336 -25.18 -39.90 13.73
CA ILE A 336 -26.57 -39.72 13.35
C ILE A 336 -27.12 -41.07 12.83
N ASP A 337 -28.20 -41.53 13.43
CA ASP A 337 -28.82 -42.84 13.14
C ASP A 337 -27.84 -44.05 13.19
N GLY A 338 -26.80 -43.92 14.07
CA GLY A 338 -25.76 -44.93 14.26
C GLY A 338 -24.64 -44.91 13.21
N ILE A 339 -24.62 -43.94 12.33
CA ILE A 339 -23.54 -43.69 11.35
C ILE A 339 -22.62 -42.59 11.92
N VAL A 340 -21.34 -42.88 11.93
CA VAL A 340 -20.30 -41.89 12.28
C VAL A 340 -19.91 -41.09 11.03
N TYR A 341 -19.92 -39.79 11.11
CA TYR A 341 -19.46 -38.90 10.04
C TYR A 341 -18.12 -38.26 10.50
N ASP A 342 -17.04 -38.63 9.86
CA ASP A 342 -15.68 -38.11 10.12
C ASP A 342 -15.33 -36.87 9.27
N GLU A 343 -16.09 -36.63 8.19
CA GLU A 343 -15.96 -35.46 7.32
C GLU A 343 -17.30 -34.81 7.03
N GLY A 344 -17.29 -33.53 6.68
CA GLY A 344 -18.45 -32.77 6.24
C GLY A 344 -18.07 -31.50 5.53
N ASP A 345 -19.06 -30.79 5.02
CA ASP A 345 -18.89 -29.45 4.47
C ASP A 345 -19.22 -28.44 5.55
N PHE A 346 -18.37 -27.41 5.65
CA PHE A 346 -18.46 -26.36 6.67
C PHE A 346 -18.57 -24.98 6.04
N ILE A 347 -19.29 -24.09 6.70
CA ILE A 347 -19.10 -22.64 6.53
C ILE A 347 -18.37 -22.14 7.75
N THR A 348 -17.19 -21.55 7.51
CA THR A 348 -16.34 -20.99 8.55
C THR A 348 -16.41 -19.47 8.52
N LYS A 349 -16.27 -18.88 9.69
CA LYS A 349 -16.14 -17.43 9.87
C LYS A 349 -14.89 -17.16 10.69
N GLU A 350 -13.93 -16.44 10.10
CA GLU A 350 -12.71 -16.05 10.75
C GLU A 350 -12.70 -14.52 10.93
N ALA A 351 -12.61 -14.08 12.17
CA ALA A 351 -12.81 -12.69 12.56
C ALA A 351 -11.56 -12.10 13.21
N LEU A 352 -11.41 -10.79 13.02
CA LEU A 352 -10.39 -9.95 13.65
C LEU A 352 -11.08 -8.76 14.33
N ALA A 353 -10.71 -8.51 15.58
CA ALA A 353 -11.12 -7.31 16.30
C ALA A 353 -9.88 -6.67 16.95
N ASN A 354 -9.55 -5.43 16.57
CA ASN A 354 -8.30 -4.82 17.01
C ASN A 354 -8.44 -3.38 17.46
N ASP A 355 -7.59 -3.01 18.41
CA ASP A 355 -7.41 -1.65 18.92
C ASP A 355 -5.98 -1.19 18.71
N TYR A 356 -5.76 -0.01 18.14
CA TYR A 356 -4.44 0.53 17.89
C TYR A 356 -4.32 1.98 18.35
N PHE A 357 -3.41 2.22 19.27
CA PHE A 357 -3.12 3.53 19.85
C PHE A 357 -1.74 4.02 19.39
N VAL A 358 -1.65 5.26 18.97
CA VAL A 358 -0.38 5.91 18.59
C VAL A 358 -0.31 7.30 19.21
N ILE A 359 0.84 7.61 19.80
CA ILE A 359 1.20 8.97 20.22
C ILE A 359 2.49 9.34 19.51
N SER A 360 2.46 10.44 18.77
CA SER A 360 3.62 11.01 18.12
C SER A 360 3.82 12.44 18.62
N SER A 361 5.05 12.82 18.96
CA SER A 361 5.36 14.19 19.38
C SER A 361 6.72 14.60 18.85
N ASP A 362 6.82 15.75 18.21
CA ASP A 362 8.07 16.30 17.70
C ASP A 362 8.24 17.80 18.01
N LEU A 363 9.47 18.17 18.25
CA LEU A 363 9.91 19.55 18.40
C LEU A 363 10.82 19.90 17.24
N ARG A 364 10.47 20.95 16.53
CA ARG A 364 11.22 21.47 15.39
C ARG A 364 11.81 22.83 15.68
N TYR A 365 13.10 22.98 15.38
CA TYR A 365 13.81 24.25 15.34
C TYR A 365 14.27 24.54 13.91
N SER A 366 13.98 25.72 13.39
CA SER A 366 14.37 26.14 12.04
C SER A 366 15.06 27.51 12.05
N SER A 367 16.20 27.57 11.40
CA SER A 367 16.96 28.79 11.16
C SER A 367 17.64 28.76 9.79
N ASP A 368 18.21 29.85 9.33
CA ASP A 368 18.90 29.89 8.02
C ASP A 368 20.05 28.89 7.90
N LYS A 369 20.65 28.48 9.04
CA LYS A 369 21.79 27.56 9.07
C LYS A 369 21.46 26.13 9.49
N LEU A 370 20.37 25.93 10.24
CA LEU A 370 20.09 24.65 10.88
C LEU A 370 18.58 24.41 10.98
N ASN A 371 18.12 23.28 10.44
CA ASN A 371 16.84 22.69 10.76
C ASN A 371 17.09 21.46 11.62
N LEU A 372 16.50 21.43 12.80
CA LEU A 372 16.59 20.33 13.75
C LEU A 372 15.19 19.84 14.10
N THR A 373 14.94 18.54 14.01
CA THR A 373 13.71 17.91 14.48
C THR A 373 14.07 16.79 15.44
N ALA A 374 13.49 16.79 16.62
CA ALA A 374 13.60 15.70 17.58
C ALA A 374 12.21 15.23 17.96
N GLY A 375 11.98 13.93 18.01
CA GLY A 375 10.66 13.39 18.28
C GLY A 375 10.65 11.99 18.85
N ILE A 376 9.46 11.62 19.32
CA ILE A 376 9.15 10.29 19.85
C ILE A 376 7.84 9.79 19.22
N ASN A 377 7.76 8.48 18.99
CA ASN A 377 6.52 7.78 18.63
C ASN A 377 6.36 6.59 19.55
N LEU A 378 5.18 6.44 20.13
CA LEU A 378 4.80 5.31 20.96
C LEU A 378 3.54 4.69 20.39
N SER A 379 3.48 3.37 20.31
CA SER A 379 2.27 2.68 19.85
C SER A 379 2.00 1.41 20.66
N ARG A 380 0.71 1.03 20.69
CA ARG A 380 0.21 -0.22 21.24
C ARG A 380 -0.92 -0.74 20.36
N TYR A 381 -0.75 -1.92 19.86
CA TYR A 381 -1.75 -2.70 19.11
C TYR A 381 -2.15 -3.90 19.97
N ASP A 382 -3.45 -4.24 19.95
CA ASP A 382 -4.05 -5.34 20.67
C ASP A 382 -5.14 -5.93 19.76
N GLY A 383 -4.97 -7.18 19.29
CA GLY A 383 -5.83 -7.80 18.28
C GLY A 383 -6.23 -9.22 18.65
N ASP A 384 -7.54 -9.48 18.65
CA ASP A 384 -8.13 -10.81 18.85
C ASP A 384 -8.48 -11.46 17.53
N HIS A 385 -8.04 -12.71 17.33
CA HIS A 385 -8.33 -13.56 16.19
C HIS A 385 -9.24 -14.69 16.61
N ILE A 386 -10.36 -14.87 15.92
CA ILE A 386 -11.44 -15.79 16.30
C ILE A 386 -11.83 -16.63 15.11
N GLY A 387 -11.78 -17.96 15.23
CA GLY A 387 -12.33 -18.89 14.24
C GLY A 387 -13.63 -19.55 14.76
N SER A 388 -14.71 -19.46 13.98
CA SER A 388 -16.03 -20.00 14.31
C SER A 388 -16.61 -20.78 13.14
N VAL A 389 -17.14 -21.97 13.41
CA VAL A 389 -18.01 -22.69 12.48
C VAL A 389 -19.40 -22.08 12.60
N ILE A 390 -20.02 -21.72 11.47
CA ILE A 390 -21.36 -21.14 11.46
C ILE A 390 -22.41 -22.05 10.78
N TRP A 391 -21.94 -23.11 10.10
CA TRP A 391 -22.81 -24.12 9.51
C TRP A 391 -22.02 -25.39 9.15
N ASN A 392 -22.71 -26.53 9.15
CA ASN A 392 -22.19 -27.82 8.68
C ASN A 392 -23.33 -28.64 8.07
N ASN A 393 -23.07 -29.31 6.95
CA ASN A 393 -24.08 -30.05 6.22
C ASN A 393 -24.60 -31.32 6.94
N VAL A 394 -23.84 -31.89 7.87
CA VAL A 394 -24.21 -33.09 8.65
C VAL A 394 -25.02 -32.69 9.88
N LEU A 395 -24.61 -31.65 10.59
CA LEU A 395 -25.26 -31.17 11.83
C LEU A 395 -26.52 -30.34 11.55
N GLY A 396 -26.60 -29.69 10.38
CA GLY A 396 -27.74 -28.88 9.97
C GLY A 396 -27.92 -27.60 10.82
N ASP A 397 -29.09 -26.97 10.66
CA ASP A 397 -29.40 -25.67 11.28
C ASP A 397 -29.77 -25.77 12.78
N ASP A 398 -30.05 -26.95 13.30
CA ASP A 398 -30.46 -27.15 14.70
C ASP A 398 -29.27 -27.19 15.68
N PHE A 399 -28.04 -27.22 15.20
CA PHE A 399 -26.85 -27.23 16.03
C PHE A 399 -26.55 -25.80 16.57
N ASP A 400 -26.11 -25.71 17.83
CA ASP A 400 -25.74 -24.42 18.45
C ASP A 400 -24.31 -24.00 18.06
N TYR A 401 -24.19 -23.37 16.90
CA TYR A 401 -22.92 -22.86 16.37
C TYR A 401 -22.38 -21.64 17.16
N ASP A 402 -23.25 -20.87 17.82
CA ASP A 402 -22.84 -19.65 18.55
C ASP A 402 -21.94 -19.96 19.75
N SER A 403 -22.05 -21.18 20.28
CA SER A 403 -21.23 -21.64 21.39
C SER A 403 -19.88 -22.24 20.96
N HIS A 404 -19.63 -22.37 19.64
CA HIS A 404 -18.45 -23.07 19.14
C HIS A 404 -17.49 -22.14 18.41
N SER A 405 -16.33 -21.90 19.00
CA SER A 405 -15.15 -21.31 18.36
C SER A 405 -14.01 -22.31 18.42
N TRP A 406 -13.35 -22.61 17.28
CA TRP A 406 -12.26 -23.59 17.31
C TRP A 406 -10.93 -22.96 17.66
N TYR A 407 -10.75 -21.63 17.48
CA TYR A 407 -9.62 -20.90 18.02
C TYR A 407 -10.00 -19.52 18.53
N LEU A 408 -9.22 -19.04 19.48
CA LEU A 408 -9.23 -17.67 19.98
C LEU A 408 -7.82 -17.34 20.47
N ASN A 409 -7.14 -16.48 19.74
CA ASN A 409 -5.81 -16.03 20.12
C ASN A 409 -5.67 -14.51 20.02
N ASN A 410 -4.66 -14.00 20.67
CA ASN A 410 -4.39 -12.57 20.76
C ASN A 410 -2.97 -12.25 20.31
N GLY A 411 -2.83 -11.13 19.59
CA GLY A 411 -1.57 -10.51 19.25
C GLY A 411 -1.44 -9.13 19.90
N LEU A 412 -0.43 -8.97 20.77
CA LEU A 412 -0.09 -7.70 21.40
C LEU A 412 1.25 -7.20 20.89
N LYS A 413 1.27 -6.02 20.27
CA LYS A 413 2.50 -5.39 19.80
C LYS A 413 2.64 -3.98 20.36
N GLN A 414 3.82 -3.68 20.90
CA GLN A 414 4.16 -2.36 21.41
C GLN A 414 5.44 -1.85 20.76
N GLU A 415 5.50 -0.56 20.49
CA GLU A 415 6.68 0.06 19.91
C GLU A 415 7.00 1.39 20.59
N ALA A 416 8.29 1.65 20.71
CA ALA A 416 8.82 2.94 21.14
C ALA A 416 9.93 3.37 20.19
N ASN A 417 9.81 4.57 19.61
CA ASN A 417 10.77 5.14 18.68
C ASN A 417 11.14 6.55 19.13
N ALA A 418 12.44 6.84 19.16
CA ALA A 418 12.97 8.18 19.40
C ALA A 418 13.93 8.55 18.26
N PHE A 419 13.85 9.78 17.76
CA PHE A 419 14.70 10.23 16.66
C PHE A 419 15.17 11.67 16.79
N VAL A 420 16.30 11.95 16.13
CA VAL A 420 16.83 13.29 15.95
C VAL A 420 17.32 13.44 14.51
N ARG A 421 16.76 14.41 13.80
CA ARG A 421 17.10 14.73 12.40
C ARG A 421 17.63 16.17 12.31
N SER A 422 18.72 16.34 11.57
CA SER A 422 19.40 17.63 11.37
C SER A 422 19.70 17.88 9.90
N GLU A 423 19.40 19.06 9.41
CA GLU A 423 19.83 19.61 8.12
C GLU A 423 20.62 20.88 8.38
N ALA A 424 21.94 20.83 8.16
CA ALA A 424 22.85 21.94 8.42
C ALA A 424 23.37 22.55 7.10
N ASN A 425 23.09 23.84 6.85
CA ASN A 425 23.62 24.58 5.73
C ASN A 425 25.09 24.95 6.01
N VAL A 426 26.02 24.08 5.56
CA VAL A 426 27.46 24.25 5.74
C VAL A 426 27.98 25.44 4.90
N THR A 427 27.46 25.57 3.69
CA THR A 427 27.67 26.71 2.78
C THR A 427 26.36 27.06 2.11
N SER A 428 26.33 28.08 1.25
CA SER A 428 25.16 28.44 0.45
C SER A 428 24.77 27.38 -0.60
N TRP A 429 25.65 26.45 -0.90
CA TRP A 429 25.43 25.38 -1.91
C TRP A 429 25.54 23.98 -1.36
N LEU A 430 25.90 23.80 -0.06
CA LEU A 430 26.09 22.52 0.58
C LEU A 430 25.30 22.43 1.88
N THR A 431 24.38 21.45 1.96
CA THR A 431 23.68 21.05 3.18
C THR A 431 24.14 19.66 3.61
N ALA A 432 24.54 19.52 4.88
CA ALA A 432 24.81 18.23 5.52
C ALA A 432 23.55 17.73 6.24
N TYR A 433 23.27 16.45 6.11
CA TYR A 433 22.12 15.76 6.69
C TYR A 433 22.57 14.66 7.64
N ALA A 434 21.95 14.57 8.80
CA ALA A 434 22.09 13.46 9.73
C ALA A 434 20.73 13.14 10.36
N ASP A 435 20.40 11.85 10.50
CA ASP A 435 19.16 11.39 11.07
C ASP A 435 19.45 10.09 11.87
N LEU A 436 19.18 10.11 13.15
CA LEU A 436 19.45 9.03 14.10
C LEU A 436 18.14 8.58 14.70
N GLN A 437 17.87 7.28 14.65
CA GLN A 437 16.70 6.66 15.23
C GLN A 437 17.09 5.50 16.16
N TYR A 438 16.44 5.43 17.31
CA TYR A 438 16.42 4.27 18.17
C TYR A 438 14.99 3.76 18.27
N ARG A 439 14.78 2.45 18.04
CA ARG A 439 13.46 1.81 18.02
C ARG A 439 13.47 0.52 18.82
N GLY A 440 12.56 0.37 19.80
CA GLY A 440 12.27 -0.85 20.53
C GLY A 440 10.92 -1.41 20.10
N VAL A 441 10.84 -2.73 19.91
CA VAL A 441 9.62 -3.46 19.53
C VAL A 441 9.45 -4.64 20.47
N TRP A 442 8.24 -4.84 20.96
CA TRP A 442 7.84 -5.98 21.81
C TRP A 442 6.60 -6.61 21.20
N LEU A 443 6.67 -7.92 20.96
CA LEU A 443 5.59 -8.74 20.43
C LEU A 443 5.27 -9.84 21.43
N GLU A 444 3.99 -10.06 21.67
CA GLU A 444 3.45 -11.18 22.44
C GLU A 444 2.28 -11.79 21.67
N MET A 445 2.29 -13.10 21.49
CA MET A 445 1.22 -13.88 20.93
C MET A 445 0.78 -14.90 21.96
N SER A 446 -0.52 -15.14 22.10
CA SER A 446 -1.05 -16.08 23.10
C SER A 446 -2.38 -16.68 22.67
N GLY A 447 -2.62 -17.92 23.10
CA GLY A 447 -3.84 -18.66 22.83
C GLY A 447 -3.74 -19.64 21.65
N PRO A 448 -4.77 -20.50 21.51
CA PRO A 448 -4.80 -21.52 20.47
C PRO A 448 -5.05 -20.90 19.07
N GLU A 449 -4.40 -21.47 18.07
CA GLU A 449 -4.60 -21.28 16.65
C GLU A 449 -5.24 -22.53 16.05
N ASP A 450 -5.38 -22.59 14.75
CA ASP A 450 -5.89 -23.74 14.00
C ASP A 450 -5.25 -25.05 14.49
N ASP A 451 -5.98 -26.15 14.48
CA ASP A 451 -5.58 -27.47 15.02
C ASP A 451 -5.19 -27.46 16.54
N GLY A 452 -5.59 -26.43 17.28
CA GLY A 452 -5.34 -26.31 18.73
C GLY A 452 -3.89 -26.02 19.11
N VAL A 453 -3.04 -25.63 18.16
CA VAL A 453 -1.64 -25.27 18.40
C VAL A 453 -1.54 -23.98 19.19
N LEU A 454 -0.81 -23.98 20.30
CA LEU A 454 -0.63 -22.80 21.14
C LEU A 454 0.43 -21.87 20.55
N LEU A 455 0.06 -20.61 20.37
CA LEU A 455 0.94 -19.57 19.85
C LEU A 455 1.83 -18.91 20.92
N ASP A 456 1.80 -19.35 22.16
CA ASP A 456 2.49 -18.70 23.30
C ASP A 456 3.95 -18.34 22.98
N HIS A 457 4.16 -17.13 22.43
CA HIS A 457 5.45 -16.65 21.93
C HIS A 457 5.66 -15.18 22.30
N LYS A 458 6.90 -14.85 22.67
CA LYS A 458 7.29 -13.47 23.02
C LYS A 458 8.64 -13.14 22.44
N ASP A 459 8.70 -12.01 21.73
CA ASP A 459 9.93 -11.45 21.21
C ASP A 459 10.11 -9.98 21.54
N ASN A 460 11.36 -9.53 21.57
CA ASN A 460 11.70 -8.11 21.65
C ASN A 460 12.95 -7.81 20.81
N TRP A 461 12.91 -6.67 20.11
CA TRP A 461 14.01 -6.22 19.30
C TRP A 461 14.36 -4.77 19.60
N GLN A 462 15.66 -4.44 19.49
CA GLN A 462 16.18 -3.10 19.69
C GLN A 462 17.03 -2.71 18.48
N PHE A 463 16.68 -1.61 17.83
CA PHE A 463 17.28 -1.19 16.58
C PHE A 463 17.89 0.21 16.68
N PHE A 464 19.06 0.37 16.09
CA PHE A 464 19.67 1.68 15.87
C PHE A 464 19.81 1.90 14.36
N ASN A 465 19.15 2.93 13.84
CA ASN A 465 19.03 3.21 12.42
C ASN A 465 19.63 4.58 12.08
N PRO A 466 20.96 4.71 11.86
CA PRO A 466 21.61 5.96 11.48
C PRO A 466 21.45 6.22 9.97
N ARG A 467 21.34 7.50 9.61
CA ARG A 467 21.34 7.98 8.23
C ARG A 467 22.18 9.24 8.13
N ALA A 468 22.90 9.39 7.03
CA ALA A 468 23.67 10.58 6.75
C ALA A 468 23.67 10.88 5.25
N GLY A 469 23.84 12.16 4.91
CA GLY A 469 23.91 12.52 3.50
C GLY A 469 24.34 13.98 3.29
N LEU A 470 24.57 14.28 2.02
CA LEU A 470 24.98 15.60 1.55
C LEU A 470 24.06 16.01 0.40
N ASN A 471 23.64 17.25 0.40
CA ASN A 471 22.84 17.85 -0.66
C ASN A 471 23.59 19.06 -1.23
N PHE A 472 23.86 19.04 -2.53
CA PHE A 472 24.59 20.06 -3.26
C PHE A 472 23.62 20.81 -4.16
N ARG A 473 23.49 22.12 -3.97
CA ARG A 473 22.65 23.00 -4.81
C ARG A 473 23.46 24.23 -5.21
N TRP A 474 24.11 24.15 -6.36
CA TRP A 474 24.96 25.24 -6.84
C TRP A 474 24.24 26.33 -7.60
N ASN A 475 22.98 26.11 -7.97
CA ASN A 475 22.05 27.12 -8.47
C ASN A 475 20.60 26.63 -8.30
N PRO A 476 19.57 27.46 -8.51
CA PRO A 476 18.17 27.08 -8.35
C PRO A 476 17.71 25.88 -9.20
N ASN A 477 18.36 25.66 -10.34
CA ASN A 477 17.96 24.65 -11.33
C ASN A 477 18.67 23.30 -11.15
N ASN A 478 19.74 23.23 -10.37
CA ASN A 478 20.59 22.05 -10.27
C ASN A 478 20.78 21.62 -8.83
N ARG A 479 20.48 20.36 -8.58
CA ARG A 479 20.66 19.67 -7.30
C ARG A 479 21.36 18.34 -7.51
N ALA A 480 22.33 18.00 -6.67
CA ALA A 480 22.83 16.64 -6.54
C ALA A 480 22.83 16.25 -5.07
N TYR A 481 22.69 14.97 -4.78
CA TYR A 481 22.73 14.47 -3.41
C TYR A 481 23.39 13.12 -3.35
N ALA A 482 23.91 12.78 -2.17
CA ALA A 482 24.35 11.44 -1.84
C ALA A 482 23.94 11.14 -0.40
N SER A 483 23.50 9.91 -0.14
CA SER A 483 23.11 9.47 1.19
C SER A 483 23.48 8.00 1.43
N ALA A 484 23.63 7.66 2.70
CA ALA A 484 23.75 6.30 3.20
C ALA A 484 22.87 6.14 4.45
N ALA A 485 22.14 5.07 4.52
CA ALA A 485 21.20 4.79 5.60
C ALA A 485 21.25 3.30 5.99
N LEU A 486 21.20 3.02 7.29
CA LEU A 486 21.04 1.67 7.84
C LEU A 486 19.66 1.54 8.45
N GLY A 487 18.95 0.47 8.14
CA GLY A 487 17.64 0.16 8.67
C GLY A 487 17.51 -1.29 9.10
N HIS A 488 16.60 -1.54 10.04
CA HIS A 488 16.24 -2.86 10.52
C HIS A 488 14.72 -3.00 10.55
N ARG A 489 14.22 -4.23 10.33
CA ARG A 489 12.80 -4.56 10.46
C ARG A 489 12.65 -5.94 11.11
N GLU A 490 11.74 -6.05 12.06
CA GLU A 490 11.37 -7.28 12.72
C GLU A 490 10.49 -8.17 11.83
N PRO A 491 10.41 -9.50 12.09
CA PRO A 491 9.43 -10.40 11.48
C PRO A 491 7.99 -9.98 11.80
N GLY A 492 7.06 -10.31 10.91
CA GLY A 492 5.63 -10.17 11.15
C GLY A 492 5.07 -11.31 12.01
N ARG A 493 3.85 -11.10 12.58
CA ARG A 493 3.15 -12.15 13.35
C ARG A 493 2.95 -13.42 12.51
N SER A 494 2.50 -13.30 11.28
CA SER A 494 2.26 -14.46 10.40
C SER A 494 3.53 -15.26 10.14
N ASP A 495 4.68 -14.59 9.99
CA ASP A 495 5.96 -15.27 9.73
C ASP A 495 6.35 -16.17 10.92
N ILE A 496 6.11 -15.71 12.16
CA ILE A 496 6.38 -16.47 13.41
C ILE A 496 5.35 -17.58 13.59
N LYS A 497 4.06 -17.28 13.36
CA LYS A 497 2.94 -18.22 13.47
C LYS A 497 3.19 -19.47 12.62
N GLU A 498 3.50 -19.28 11.34
CA GLU A 498 3.73 -20.38 10.40
C GLU A 498 4.89 -21.28 10.83
N LEU A 499 5.98 -20.70 11.36
CA LEU A 499 7.08 -21.51 11.89
C LEU A 499 6.68 -22.32 13.14
N ILE A 500 5.78 -21.80 13.98
CA ILE A 500 5.22 -22.55 15.12
C ILE A 500 4.37 -23.72 14.61
N LEU A 501 3.51 -23.49 13.61
CA LEU A 501 2.68 -24.53 12.99
C LEU A 501 3.52 -25.60 12.30
N ASP A 502 4.52 -25.20 11.50
CA ASP A 502 5.47 -26.12 10.84
C ASP A 502 6.25 -26.97 11.86
N ALA A 503 6.68 -26.37 12.99
CA ALA A 503 7.38 -27.08 14.04
C ALA A 503 6.47 -28.10 14.73
N ASN A 504 5.21 -27.78 14.97
CA ASN A 504 4.22 -28.69 15.54
C ASN A 504 3.93 -29.87 14.58
N MET A 505 3.75 -29.59 13.28
CA MET A 505 3.55 -30.63 12.26
C MET A 505 4.75 -31.61 12.21
N ALA A 506 5.97 -31.08 12.26
CA ALA A 506 7.19 -31.89 12.29
C ALA A 506 7.27 -32.77 13.55
N GLU A 507 6.89 -32.24 14.73
CA GLU A 507 6.84 -33.00 16.00
C GLU A 507 5.83 -34.13 15.91
N GLN A 508 4.60 -33.86 15.42
CA GLN A 508 3.56 -34.87 15.24
C GLN A 508 3.99 -35.99 14.29
N ALA A 509 4.70 -35.67 13.21
CA ALA A 509 5.23 -36.64 12.26
C ALA A 509 6.49 -37.34 12.76
N GLY A 510 7.08 -36.94 13.89
CA GLY A 510 8.33 -37.49 14.43
C GLY A 510 9.56 -37.19 13.57
N VAL A 511 9.55 -36.08 12.83
CA VAL A 511 10.67 -35.62 11.99
C VAL A 511 11.35 -34.40 12.60
N GLU A 512 12.59 -34.13 12.18
CA GLU A 512 13.34 -32.99 12.68
C GLU A 512 12.74 -31.67 12.19
N SER A 513 12.45 -30.75 13.12
CA SER A 513 11.96 -29.41 12.81
C SER A 513 13.10 -28.40 12.66
N ARG A 514 12.93 -27.41 11.81
CA ARG A 514 13.81 -26.21 11.73
C ARG A 514 13.65 -25.29 12.97
N GLY A 515 12.59 -25.48 13.77
CA GLY A 515 12.27 -24.61 14.90
C GLY A 515 11.81 -23.20 14.47
N VAL A 516 11.58 -22.36 15.48
CA VAL A 516 11.14 -20.96 15.28
C VAL A 516 12.39 -20.05 15.28
N ASP A 517 13.31 -20.21 14.29
CA ASP A 517 14.48 -19.34 14.11
C ASP A 517 14.23 -18.34 12.99
N ILE A 518 13.65 -17.20 13.33
CA ILE A 518 13.41 -16.10 12.41
C ILE A 518 14.05 -14.82 12.95
N ARG A 519 14.83 -14.14 12.09
CA ARG A 519 15.66 -13.01 12.47
C ARG A 519 15.18 -11.70 11.84
N PRO A 520 15.36 -10.56 12.53
CA PRO A 520 15.14 -9.25 11.93
C PRO A 520 16.02 -9.04 10.70
N GLU A 521 15.42 -8.48 9.65
CA GLU A 521 16.18 -8.10 8.46
C GLU A 521 16.91 -6.77 8.66
N LYS A 522 18.02 -6.63 7.97
CA LYS A 522 18.89 -5.46 7.98
C LYS A 522 19.18 -5.00 6.57
N MET A 523 19.13 -3.68 6.32
CA MET A 523 19.43 -3.10 5.01
C MET A 523 20.39 -1.91 5.15
N LEU A 524 21.40 -1.87 4.29
CA LEU A 524 22.19 -0.68 3.97
C LEU A 524 21.71 -0.12 2.63
N ASP A 525 21.23 1.11 2.63
CA ASP A 525 20.79 1.81 1.43
C ASP A 525 21.76 2.97 1.12
N ILE A 526 22.32 2.98 -0.08
CA ILE A 526 23.21 4.04 -0.57
C ILE A 526 22.60 4.62 -1.84
N GLU A 527 22.42 5.93 -1.86
CA GLU A 527 21.83 6.61 -3.00
C GLU A 527 22.71 7.79 -3.48
N VAL A 528 22.75 7.99 -4.78
CA VAL A 528 23.33 9.16 -5.44
C VAL A 528 22.35 9.64 -6.49
N GLY A 529 21.92 10.89 -6.38
CA GLY A 529 20.94 11.49 -7.28
C GLY A 529 21.37 12.83 -7.86
N TYR A 530 20.85 13.11 -9.04
CA TYR A 530 20.98 14.41 -9.71
C TYR A 530 19.62 14.84 -10.26
N GLU A 531 19.30 16.11 -10.07
CA GLU A 531 18.07 16.73 -10.54
C GLU A 531 18.38 18.06 -11.25
N PHE A 532 17.75 18.22 -12.40
CA PHE A 532 17.74 19.47 -13.17
C PHE A 532 16.32 19.92 -13.40
N SER A 533 16.04 21.21 -13.22
CA SER A 533 14.70 21.74 -13.48
C SER A 533 14.76 23.20 -13.92
N ASN A 534 13.98 23.49 -14.96
CA ASN A 534 13.66 24.84 -15.37
C ASN A 534 12.17 24.95 -15.74
N GLU A 535 11.72 26.10 -16.28
CA GLU A 535 10.31 26.32 -16.65
C GLU A 535 9.73 25.32 -17.67
N LYS A 536 10.54 24.63 -18.43
CA LYS A 536 10.10 23.74 -19.54
C LYS A 536 10.52 22.29 -19.38
N LEU A 537 11.64 22.04 -18.72
CA LEU A 537 12.25 20.73 -18.65
C LEU A 537 12.65 20.40 -17.23
N ALA A 538 12.31 19.21 -16.80
CA ALA A 538 12.77 18.64 -15.57
C ALA A 538 13.30 17.23 -15.83
N LEU A 539 14.48 16.94 -15.27
CA LEU A 539 15.18 15.67 -15.40
C LEU A 539 15.62 15.20 -14.02
N SER A 540 15.54 13.91 -13.79
CA SER A 540 16.16 13.28 -12.62
C SER A 540 16.86 11.98 -13.00
N ALA A 541 17.97 11.70 -12.33
CA ALA A 541 18.68 10.45 -12.38
C ALA A 541 19.07 10.05 -10.96
N ASN A 542 18.80 8.81 -10.58
CA ASN A 542 19.16 8.27 -9.28
C ASN A 542 19.80 6.89 -9.44
N ILE A 543 20.86 6.63 -8.70
CA ILE A 543 21.50 5.32 -8.54
C ILE A 543 21.25 4.89 -7.10
N TYR A 544 20.78 3.68 -6.91
CA TYR A 544 20.55 3.10 -5.58
C TYR A 544 21.21 1.74 -5.43
N LEU A 545 21.72 1.46 -4.23
CA LEU A 545 22.33 0.22 -3.80
C LEU A 545 21.72 -0.17 -2.45
N MET A 546 20.76 -1.10 -2.47
CA MET A 546 20.10 -1.63 -1.28
C MET A 546 20.66 -3.03 -1.02
N GLU A 547 21.51 -3.15 0.00
CA GLU A 547 22.19 -4.38 0.41
C GLU A 547 21.52 -4.92 1.66
N TYR A 548 21.12 -6.21 1.63
CA TYR A 548 20.38 -6.83 2.72
C TYR A 548 21.16 -7.97 3.36
N TRP A 549 20.97 -8.11 4.67
CA TRP A 549 21.37 -9.27 5.48
C TRP A 549 20.13 -9.77 6.19
N ASP A 550 19.96 -11.09 6.26
CA ASP A 550 18.82 -11.77 6.84
C ASP A 550 17.47 -11.24 6.32
N MET A 551 17.42 -10.89 5.02
CA MET A 551 16.22 -10.36 4.40
C MET A 551 15.08 -11.36 4.55
N LEU A 552 13.93 -10.90 5.03
CA LEU A 552 12.69 -11.65 5.04
C LEU A 552 12.08 -11.64 3.65
N ILE A 553 12.16 -12.77 2.96
CA ILE A 553 11.72 -12.92 1.59
C ILE A 553 10.57 -13.91 1.52
N GLU A 554 9.59 -13.61 0.70
CA GLU A 554 8.45 -14.51 0.50
C GLU A 554 8.92 -15.83 -0.11
N THR A 555 8.41 -16.93 0.43
CA THR A 555 8.71 -18.28 -0.06
C THR A 555 7.96 -18.61 -1.37
N GLY A 556 6.90 -17.87 -1.67
CA GLY A 556 5.89 -18.16 -2.67
C GLY A 556 4.65 -18.82 -2.09
N LYS A 557 4.71 -19.42 -0.90
CA LYS A 557 3.57 -19.96 -0.16
C LYS A 557 2.72 -18.83 0.42
N LEU A 558 1.41 -19.02 0.44
CA LEU A 558 0.45 -18.13 1.09
C LEU A 558 -0.19 -18.85 2.28
N THR A 559 -0.59 -18.07 3.28
CA THR A 559 -1.51 -18.54 4.33
C THR A 559 -2.91 -18.73 3.76
N ASP A 560 -3.81 -19.36 4.49
CA ASP A 560 -5.24 -19.56 4.10
C ASP A 560 -5.98 -18.26 3.79
N VAL A 561 -5.46 -17.12 4.27
CA VAL A 561 -5.99 -15.77 4.04
C VAL A 561 -5.18 -14.96 3.01
N GLY A 562 -4.31 -15.60 2.26
CA GLY A 562 -3.56 -14.98 1.17
C GLY A 562 -2.36 -14.15 1.59
N TYR A 563 -1.87 -14.22 2.84
CA TYR A 563 -0.61 -13.60 3.24
C TYR A 563 0.59 -14.40 2.76
N ALA A 564 1.61 -13.71 2.29
CA ALA A 564 2.85 -14.35 1.88
C ALA A 564 3.71 -14.72 3.10
N ILE A 565 4.06 -16.00 3.19
CA ILE A 565 4.97 -16.53 4.21
C ILE A 565 6.41 -16.18 3.84
N LYS A 566 7.20 -15.79 4.83
CA LYS A 566 8.58 -15.32 4.63
C LYS A 566 9.58 -16.16 5.39
N GLU A 567 10.79 -16.24 4.85
CA GLU A 567 11.97 -16.83 5.48
C GLU A 567 13.18 -15.91 5.35
N ASN A 568 14.19 -16.08 6.22
CA ASN A 568 15.41 -15.31 6.14
C ASN A 568 16.35 -15.84 5.04
N VAL A 569 16.87 -14.93 4.21
CA VAL A 569 17.97 -15.25 3.28
C VAL A 569 19.25 -14.53 3.69
N PRO A 570 20.43 -15.20 3.65
CA PRO A 570 21.65 -14.67 4.25
C PRO A 570 22.08 -13.34 3.65
N ARG A 571 22.07 -13.22 2.32
CA ARG A 571 22.43 -12.01 1.57
C ARG A 571 21.61 -11.85 0.33
N SER A 572 21.12 -10.62 0.14
CA SER A 572 20.44 -10.23 -1.08
C SER A 572 20.69 -8.76 -1.40
N TRP A 573 20.37 -8.34 -2.61
CA TRP A 573 20.48 -6.94 -3.01
C TRP A 573 19.45 -6.53 -4.03
N ARG A 574 19.12 -5.23 -4.01
CA ARG A 574 18.40 -4.52 -5.05
C ARG A 574 19.23 -3.32 -5.47
N ARG A 575 19.71 -3.30 -6.70
CA ARG A 575 20.58 -2.23 -7.22
C ARG A 575 20.04 -1.76 -8.54
N GLY A 576 20.01 -0.45 -8.76
CA GLY A 576 19.44 0.06 -10.00
C GLY A 576 19.71 1.52 -10.28
N ILE A 577 19.24 1.92 -11.46
CA ILE A 577 19.26 3.29 -11.95
C ILE A 577 17.82 3.67 -12.29
N GLU A 578 17.36 4.80 -11.77
CA GLU A 578 16.09 5.42 -12.08
C GLU A 578 16.33 6.70 -12.87
N LEU A 579 15.67 6.82 -14.02
CA LEU A 579 15.67 8.02 -14.85
C LEU A 579 14.25 8.53 -14.98
N ALA A 580 14.05 9.84 -14.86
CA ALA A 580 12.75 10.43 -15.16
C ALA A 580 12.94 11.77 -15.88
N ALA A 581 11.99 12.08 -16.75
CA ALA A 581 11.96 13.32 -17.52
C ALA A 581 10.53 13.83 -17.66
N ALA A 582 10.32 15.14 -17.55
CA ALA A 582 9.09 15.80 -17.98
C ALA A 582 9.45 17.04 -18.77
N TRP A 583 8.79 17.18 -19.91
CA TRP A 583 9.05 18.24 -20.86
C TRP A 583 7.75 18.88 -21.33
N LYS A 584 7.66 20.18 -21.07
CA LYS A 584 6.63 21.05 -21.61
C LYS A 584 7.03 21.47 -23.02
N ALA A 585 6.81 20.54 -23.99
CA ALA A 585 7.25 20.71 -25.37
C ALA A 585 6.63 21.97 -26.01
N PHE A 586 5.34 22.16 -25.75
CA PHE A 586 4.56 23.30 -26.22
C PHE A 586 3.58 23.74 -25.12
N PRO A 587 3.00 24.95 -25.18
CA PRO A 587 1.96 25.35 -24.22
C PRO A 587 0.75 24.39 -24.15
N TRP A 588 0.52 23.64 -25.22
CA TRP A 588 -0.59 22.69 -25.36
C TRP A 588 -0.17 21.21 -25.27
N MET A 589 1.12 20.90 -25.11
CA MET A 589 1.61 19.51 -25.04
C MET A 589 2.69 19.32 -23.98
N GLU A 590 2.43 18.39 -23.09
CA GLU A 590 3.34 17.91 -22.06
C GLU A 590 3.71 16.45 -22.35
N VAL A 591 4.99 16.11 -22.24
CA VAL A 591 5.52 14.75 -22.41
C VAL A 591 6.32 14.38 -21.18
N GLY A 592 6.06 13.21 -20.63
CA GLY A 592 6.79 12.69 -19.47
C GLY A 592 7.13 11.22 -19.63
N GLY A 593 8.04 10.75 -18.79
CA GLY A 593 8.38 9.34 -18.73
C GLY A 593 9.41 9.03 -17.67
N ASN A 594 9.47 7.76 -17.33
CA ASN A 594 10.50 7.23 -16.47
C ASN A 594 10.96 5.85 -16.96
N LEU A 595 12.18 5.49 -16.56
CA LEU A 595 12.78 4.18 -16.82
C LEU A 595 13.57 3.76 -15.60
N THR A 596 13.34 2.53 -15.13
CA THR A 596 14.15 1.88 -14.11
C THR A 596 14.82 0.66 -14.70
N LEU A 597 16.11 0.54 -14.48
CA LEU A 597 16.91 -0.64 -14.77
C LEU A 597 17.47 -1.15 -13.44
N SER A 598 17.23 -2.42 -13.13
CA SER A 598 17.64 -2.98 -11.82
C SER A 598 18.14 -4.41 -11.90
N THR A 599 18.86 -4.82 -10.85
CA THR A 599 19.26 -6.20 -10.59
C THR A 599 18.91 -6.55 -9.15
N ASN A 600 18.09 -7.58 -8.98
CA ASN A 600 17.51 -7.99 -7.70
C ASN A 600 17.86 -9.46 -7.48
N LYS A 601 18.81 -9.76 -6.59
CA LYS A 601 19.41 -11.10 -6.45
C LYS A 601 19.49 -11.53 -5.00
N ILE A 602 19.45 -12.85 -4.82
CA ILE A 602 19.76 -13.54 -3.57
C ILE A 602 21.05 -14.33 -3.80
N LYS A 603 21.91 -14.40 -2.81
CA LYS A 603 23.13 -15.22 -2.78
C LYS A 603 23.00 -16.29 -1.71
N ASP A 604 23.54 -17.49 -1.99
CA ASP A 604 23.53 -18.63 -1.07
C ASP A 604 22.10 -18.97 -0.59
N PHE A 605 21.15 -19.11 -1.54
CA PHE A 605 19.74 -19.37 -1.30
C PHE A 605 19.46 -20.87 -1.22
N THR A 606 18.77 -21.32 -0.18
CA THR A 606 18.18 -22.65 -0.06
C THR A 606 16.68 -22.54 -0.10
N ALA A 607 16.04 -23.14 -1.10
CA ALA A 607 14.59 -23.30 -1.13
C ALA A 607 14.21 -24.58 -0.36
N TYR A 608 13.17 -24.48 0.47
CA TYR A 608 12.64 -25.58 1.24
C TYR A 608 11.26 -25.96 0.71
N TYR A 609 11.07 -27.23 0.41
CA TYR A 609 9.78 -27.78 -0.04
C TYR A 609 9.32 -28.82 0.95
N GLU A 610 8.05 -28.79 1.34
CA GLU A 610 7.45 -29.87 2.12
C GLU A 610 7.62 -31.18 1.37
N MET A 611 8.09 -32.23 2.07
CA MET A 611 8.34 -33.54 1.50
C MET A 611 7.31 -34.52 2.01
N TYR A 612 6.67 -35.19 1.07
CA TYR A 612 5.67 -36.23 1.34
C TYR A 612 6.11 -37.55 0.72
N ASP A 613 5.53 -38.65 1.18
CA ASP A 613 5.82 -40.00 0.68
C ASP A 613 5.31 -40.19 -0.76
N ASN A 614 4.04 -40.00 -0.99
CA ASN A 614 3.38 -40.13 -2.30
C ASN A 614 2.14 -39.24 -2.42
N MET A 615 1.51 -39.20 -3.62
CA MET A 615 0.34 -38.36 -3.88
C MET A 615 -0.97 -38.92 -3.36
N ASP A 616 -1.01 -40.20 -2.95
CA ASP A 616 -2.24 -40.84 -2.47
C ASP A 616 -2.41 -40.63 -0.96
N ASP A 617 -1.31 -40.74 -0.18
CA ASP A 617 -1.35 -40.74 1.29
C ASP A 617 -0.93 -39.41 1.93
N TRP A 618 -0.08 -38.64 1.25
CA TRP A 618 0.45 -37.35 1.74
C TRP A 618 1.04 -37.41 3.15
N ASN A 619 1.73 -38.51 3.50
CA ASN A 619 2.42 -38.57 4.79
C ASN A 619 3.65 -37.66 4.78
N TYR A 620 3.67 -36.71 5.69
CA TYR A 620 4.76 -35.72 5.80
C TYR A 620 6.06 -36.38 6.25
N LEU A 621 7.13 -36.18 5.52
CA LEU A 621 8.46 -36.75 5.75
C LEU A 621 9.51 -35.70 6.14
N GLY A 622 9.14 -34.44 6.28
CA GLY A 622 10.06 -33.32 6.52
C GLY A 622 10.17 -32.39 5.34
N GLN A 623 11.36 -31.85 5.08
CA GLN A 623 11.59 -30.87 4.01
C GLN A 623 12.68 -31.32 3.04
N GLN A 624 12.46 -31.10 1.76
CA GLN A 624 13.47 -31.23 0.70
C GLN A 624 14.17 -29.91 0.48
N GLU A 625 15.49 -29.90 0.53
CA GLU A 625 16.31 -28.71 0.31
C GLU A 625 16.83 -28.64 -1.14
N LEU A 626 16.77 -27.45 -1.73
CA LEU A 626 17.34 -27.16 -3.04
C LEU A 626 18.21 -25.88 -2.98
N TYR A 627 19.53 -26.05 -3.12
CA TYR A 627 20.49 -24.96 -3.00
C TYR A 627 20.77 -24.25 -4.32
N PHE A 628 20.88 -22.91 -4.28
CA PHE A 628 21.25 -22.02 -5.37
C PHE A 628 22.39 -21.08 -4.91
N ASP A 629 23.52 -21.11 -5.59
CA ASP A 629 24.63 -20.14 -5.35
C ASP A 629 24.13 -18.70 -5.53
N LYS A 630 23.27 -18.48 -6.55
CA LYS A 630 22.71 -17.17 -6.86
C LYS A 630 21.39 -17.29 -7.61
N THR A 631 20.38 -16.56 -7.15
CA THR A 631 19.07 -16.54 -7.81
C THR A 631 18.48 -15.13 -7.86
N THR A 632 17.22 -14.98 -8.30
CA THR A 632 16.52 -13.69 -8.45
C THR A 632 15.43 -13.59 -7.39
N ILE A 633 15.30 -12.41 -6.76
CA ILE A 633 14.18 -12.12 -5.85
C ILE A 633 12.88 -12.13 -6.66
N LEU A 634 11.87 -12.85 -6.14
CA LEU A 634 10.55 -12.94 -6.77
C LEU A 634 9.89 -11.56 -6.91
N MET A 635 8.98 -11.42 -7.86
CA MET A 635 8.20 -10.21 -8.16
C MET A 635 9.05 -8.93 -8.25
N SER A 636 10.27 -9.06 -8.78
CA SER A 636 11.24 -7.97 -8.89
C SER A 636 11.74 -7.83 -10.33
N PRO A 637 11.00 -7.13 -11.20
CA PRO A 637 11.37 -6.97 -12.61
C PRO A 637 12.67 -6.18 -12.74
N SER A 638 13.50 -6.57 -13.72
CA SER A 638 14.74 -5.86 -14.00
C SER A 638 14.56 -4.56 -14.78
N ILE A 639 13.41 -4.40 -15.42
CA ILE A 639 13.06 -3.22 -16.22
C ILE A 639 11.62 -2.83 -15.92
N THR A 640 11.42 -1.56 -15.58
CA THR A 640 10.09 -0.93 -15.59
C THR A 640 10.18 0.42 -16.29
N GLY A 641 9.14 0.81 -17.01
CA GLY A 641 9.13 2.09 -17.68
C GLY A 641 7.72 2.66 -17.81
N MET A 642 7.62 3.97 -17.94
CA MET A 642 6.37 4.67 -18.19
C MET A 642 6.61 5.81 -19.18
N ALA A 643 5.64 6.04 -20.05
CA ALA A 643 5.57 7.22 -20.90
C ALA A 643 4.19 7.87 -20.77
N ASN A 644 4.16 9.19 -20.76
CA ASN A 644 2.93 9.99 -20.69
C ASN A 644 2.97 11.08 -21.75
N VAL A 645 1.84 11.31 -22.42
CA VAL A 645 1.62 12.47 -23.30
C VAL A 645 0.28 13.09 -22.96
N THR A 646 0.30 14.36 -22.56
CA THR A 646 -0.92 15.12 -22.30
C THR A 646 -1.04 16.27 -23.29
N PHE A 647 -2.18 16.29 -23.99
CA PHE A 647 -2.55 17.31 -24.96
C PHE A 647 -3.67 18.20 -24.41
N ARG A 648 -3.51 19.53 -24.53
CA ARG A 648 -4.46 20.54 -24.06
C ARG A 648 -4.89 21.44 -25.24
N PRO A 649 -5.95 21.09 -25.98
CA PRO A 649 -6.26 21.69 -27.27
C PRO A 649 -6.65 23.17 -27.23
N PHE A 650 -7.06 23.71 -26.06
CA PHE A 650 -7.61 25.06 -25.95
C PHE A 650 -6.78 26.00 -25.08
N VAL A 651 -5.46 25.87 -25.15
CA VAL A 651 -4.55 26.86 -24.53
C VAL A 651 -4.55 28.12 -25.39
N ASN A 652 -5.08 29.24 -24.86
CA ASN A 652 -5.01 30.51 -25.56
C ASN A 652 -3.65 31.22 -25.31
N ALA A 653 -3.35 32.23 -26.18
CA ALA A 653 -2.09 32.99 -26.10
C ALA A 653 -1.86 33.72 -24.76
N SER A 654 -2.89 33.92 -23.96
CA SER A 654 -2.81 34.53 -22.63
C SER A 654 -2.51 33.53 -21.50
N GLY A 655 -2.29 32.23 -21.81
CA GLY A 655 -1.93 31.20 -20.83
C GLY A 655 -3.07 30.72 -19.93
N SER A 656 -4.30 31.20 -20.11
CA SER A 656 -5.47 30.62 -19.44
C SER A 656 -5.82 29.31 -20.15
N ALA A 657 -5.42 28.18 -19.54
CA ALA A 657 -5.85 26.88 -20.00
C ALA A 657 -7.37 26.78 -19.92
N ARG A 658 -8.07 26.69 -21.03
CA ARG A 658 -9.39 26.08 -21.04
C ARG A 658 -9.20 24.59 -20.76
N SER A 659 -9.99 24.13 -19.92
CA SER A 659 -10.07 22.93 -19.15
C SER A 659 -10.32 21.65 -19.97
N ALA A 660 -9.81 21.53 -21.22
CA ALA A 660 -9.84 20.28 -21.97
C ALA A 660 -8.46 19.62 -21.95
N TYR A 661 -8.46 18.31 -21.80
CA TYR A 661 -7.24 17.53 -21.94
C TYR A 661 -7.53 16.17 -22.58
N VAL A 662 -6.51 15.62 -23.24
CA VAL A 662 -6.42 14.21 -23.60
C VAL A 662 -5.06 13.74 -23.10
N SER A 663 -5.03 12.70 -22.29
CA SER A 663 -3.80 12.15 -21.73
C SER A 663 -3.70 10.67 -22.05
N TRP A 664 -2.57 10.28 -22.62
CA TRP A 664 -2.19 8.90 -22.83
C TRP A 664 -1.08 8.52 -21.86
N ASN A 665 -1.23 7.38 -21.17
CA ASN A 665 -0.27 6.81 -20.26
C ASN A 665 0.05 5.39 -20.70
N GLY A 666 1.33 5.07 -20.90
CA GLY A 666 1.78 3.71 -21.17
C GLY A 666 2.73 3.23 -20.09
N LYS A 667 2.52 2.03 -19.58
CA LYS A 667 3.35 1.37 -18.56
C LYS A 667 3.90 0.06 -19.11
N TYR A 668 5.21 -0.13 -19.00
CA TYR A 668 5.89 -1.38 -19.31
C TYR A 668 6.46 -1.99 -18.01
N VAL A 669 6.25 -3.29 -17.84
CA VAL A 669 6.83 -4.10 -16.76
C VAL A 669 7.51 -5.31 -17.40
N GLY A 670 8.79 -5.48 -17.12
CA GLY A 670 9.59 -6.61 -17.58
C GLY A 670 9.17 -7.92 -16.92
N LYS A 671 9.68 -9.04 -17.42
CA LYS A 671 9.46 -10.37 -16.85
C LYS A 671 9.80 -10.41 -15.35
N GLN A 672 8.96 -11.06 -14.56
CA GLN A 672 9.12 -11.28 -13.13
C GLN A 672 8.97 -12.77 -12.84
N PHE A 673 9.64 -13.29 -11.81
CA PHE A 673 9.44 -14.65 -11.32
C PHE A 673 8.52 -14.61 -10.11
N TYR A 674 7.63 -15.58 -9.96
CA TYR A 674 6.75 -15.67 -8.79
C TYR A 674 7.22 -16.70 -7.76
N ASP A 675 8.43 -17.24 -7.92
CA ASP A 675 9.23 -17.88 -6.87
C ASP A 675 10.70 -17.43 -6.94
N ASN A 676 11.48 -17.75 -5.90
CA ASN A 676 12.89 -17.35 -5.82
C ASN A 676 13.85 -18.32 -6.55
N THR A 677 13.37 -19.34 -7.23
CA THR A 677 14.23 -20.24 -8.01
C THR A 677 14.59 -19.68 -9.38
N ALA A 678 13.88 -18.63 -9.80
CA ALA A 678 14.04 -17.97 -11.09
C ALA A 678 13.88 -18.91 -12.31
N SER A 679 12.94 -19.85 -12.20
CA SER A 679 12.56 -20.73 -13.32
C SER A 679 11.64 -19.99 -14.29
N ASP A 680 11.89 -20.17 -15.59
CA ASP A 680 11.06 -19.57 -16.64
C ASP A 680 9.62 -20.11 -16.66
N ASP A 681 9.40 -21.32 -16.16
CA ASP A 681 8.08 -21.94 -16.02
C ASP A 681 7.22 -21.22 -14.94
N ARG A 682 7.86 -20.48 -14.06
CA ARG A 682 7.25 -19.75 -12.96
C ARG A 682 7.54 -18.25 -13.07
N ALA A 683 7.08 -17.70 -14.19
CA ALA A 683 7.28 -16.28 -14.49
C ALA A 683 5.99 -15.60 -14.97
N VAL A 684 5.80 -14.38 -14.50
CA VAL A 684 4.88 -13.43 -15.11
C VAL A 684 5.56 -12.86 -16.35
N PRO A 685 5.02 -13.06 -17.56
CA PRO A 685 5.60 -12.50 -18.78
C PRO A 685 5.67 -10.98 -18.75
N ALA A 686 6.60 -10.40 -19.49
CA ALA A 686 6.63 -8.96 -19.65
C ALA A 686 5.35 -8.45 -20.32
N TYR A 687 4.82 -7.33 -19.83
CA TYR A 687 3.60 -6.74 -20.39
C TYR A 687 3.72 -5.23 -20.57
N PHE A 688 2.89 -4.71 -21.48
CA PHE A 688 2.70 -3.29 -21.72
C PHE A 688 1.20 -2.98 -21.65
N VAL A 689 0.83 -2.00 -20.84
CA VAL A 689 -0.55 -1.52 -20.68
C VAL A 689 -0.58 -0.03 -20.95
N ALA A 690 -1.61 0.41 -21.64
CA ALA A 690 -1.80 1.83 -21.90
C ALA A 690 -3.24 2.25 -21.61
N ASP A 691 -3.37 3.43 -21.00
CA ASP A 691 -4.63 4.04 -20.65
C ASP A 691 -4.80 5.37 -21.39
N LEU A 692 -6.03 5.69 -21.75
CA LEU A 692 -6.41 6.97 -22.35
C LEU A 692 -7.43 7.65 -21.44
N SER A 693 -7.20 8.91 -21.10
CA SER A 693 -8.19 9.73 -20.43
C SER A 693 -8.41 11.05 -21.18
N ALA A 694 -9.65 11.50 -21.22
CA ALA A 694 -10.02 12.78 -21.78
C ALA A 694 -11.00 13.48 -20.84
N GLY A 695 -10.87 14.80 -20.71
CA GLY A 695 -11.76 15.56 -19.85
C GLY A 695 -12.01 16.98 -20.39
N TYR A 696 -13.14 17.52 -20.00
CA TYR A 696 -13.50 18.90 -20.27
C TYR A 696 -14.26 19.49 -19.08
N GLU A 697 -13.87 20.69 -18.67
CA GLU A 697 -14.50 21.45 -17.58
C GLU A 697 -15.30 22.62 -18.17
N PHE A 698 -16.55 22.75 -17.76
CA PHE A 698 -17.47 23.82 -18.11
C PHE A 698 -17.62 24.78 -16.94
N PRO A 699 -17.01 25.97 -16.95
CA PRO A 699 -17.27 26.97 -15.94
C PRO A 699 -18.70 27.48 -16.06
N LEU A 700 -19.47 27.46 -14.96
CA LEU A 700 -20.87 27.90 -14.95
C LEU A 700 -21.03 29.42 -14.94
N ARG A 701 -19.95 30.14 -14.63
CA ARG A 701 -19.86 31.60 -14.76
C ARG A 701 -18.59 31.97 -15.53
N ARG A 702 -18.51 33.18 -16.05
CA ARG A 702 -17.29 33.68 -16.69
C ARG A 702 -16.21 33.80 -15.62
N LYS A 703 -15.12 33.05 -15.75
CA LYS A 703 -13.98 33.12 -14.82
C LYS A 703 -13.50 34.57 -14.74
N SER A 704 -13.35 35.08 -13.51
CA SER A 704 -12.66 36.32 -13.25
C SER A 704 -11.17 36.19 -13.62
N SER A 705 -10.50 37.31 -13.79
CA SER A 705 -9.04 37.32 -13.94
C SER A 705 -8.29 37.08 -12.60
N ASP A 706 -9.04 36.98 -11.51
CA ASP A 706 -8.51 36.67 -10.17
C ASP A 706 -8.25 35.17 -10.05
N PRO A 707 -7.02 34.75 -9.72
CA PRO A 707 -6.67 33.35 -9.51
C PRO A 707 -7.41 32.67 -8.35
N SER A 708 -7.92 33.44 -7.37
CA SER A 708 -8.69 32.97 -6.22
C SER A 708 -10.19 32.80 -6.52
N ASP A 709 -10.66 33.10 -7.74
CA ASP A 709 -12.07 33.00 -8.12
C ASP A 709 -12.52 31.54 -8.22
N ASN A 710 -13.18 31.04 -7.16
CA ASN A 710 -13.86 29.73 -7.06
C ASN A 710 -15.12 29.71 -7.93
N THR A 711 -14.97 29.90 -9.25
CA THR A 711 -16.09 29.82 -10.18
C THR A 711 -16.65 28.40 -10.21
N PRO A 712 -17.95 28.19 -9.91
CA PRO A 712 -18.57 26.89 -10.02
C PRO A 712 -18.37 26.26 -11.39
N ALA A 713 -18.01 24.99 -11.45
CA ALA A 713 -17.72 24.30 -12.69
C ALA A 713 -18.32 22.88 -12.69
N VAL A 714 -18.69 22.43 -13.87
CA VAL A 714 -19.04 21.04 -14.16
C VAL A 714 -17.95 20.47 -15.06
N ALA A 715 -17.41 19.30 -14.70
CA ALA A 715 -16.43 18.60 -15.50
C ALA A 715 -16.96 17.24 -15.93
N LEU A 716 -16.65 16.86 -17.17
CA LEU A 716 -16.88 15.52 -17.70
C LEU A 716 -15.53 14.89 -18.01
N SER A 717 -15.34 13.64 -17.61
CA SER A 717 -14.16 12.88 -18.02
C SER A 717 -14.55 11.48 -18.47
N PHE A 718 -13.76 10.97 -19.40
CA PHE A 718 -13.86 9.63 -19.97
C PHE A 718 -12.50 8.95 -19.86
N HIS A 719 -12.49 7.70 -19.41
CA HIS A 719 -11.28 6.91 -19.20
C HIS A 719 -11.44 5.57 -19.90
N VAL A 720 -10.42 5.17 -20.63
CA VAL A 720 -10.28 3.83 -21.21
C VAL A 720 -9.03 3.21 -20.61
N ASN A 721 -9.19 2.21 -19.76
CA ASN A 721 -8.10 1.46 -19.20
C ASN A 721 -7.74 0.30 -20.14
N ASN A 722 -6.45 -0.05 -20.24
CA ASN A 722 -5.93 -1.09 -21.13
C ASN A 722 -6.44 -0.94 -22.57
N MET A 723 -6.26 0.25 -23.15
CA MET A 723 -6.85 0.63 -24.46
C MET A 723 -6.43 -0.29 -25.61
N PHE A 724 -5.32 -0.99 -25.51
CA PHE A 724 -4.86 -1.95 -26.52
C PHE A 724 -5.37 -3.37 -26.30
N ASN A 725 -6.23 -3.57 -25.32
CA ASN A 725 -6.86 -4.84 -24.98
C ASN A 725 -5.84 -5.97 -24.73
N ASN A 726 -4.73 -5.66 -24.06
CA ASN A 726 -3.72 -6.66 -23.74
C ASN A 726 -4.26 -7.65 -22.70
N MET A 727 -4.15 -8.95 -22.99
CA MET A 727 -4.55 -10.04 -22.10
C MET A 727 -3.32 -10.50 -21.32
N TYR A 728 -3.28 -10.20 -20.02
CA TYR A 728 -2.14 -10.52 -19.16
C TYR A 728 -2.59 -10.84 -17.75
N PHE A 729 -1.73 -11.49 -16.99
CA PHE A 729 -1.78 -11.53 -15.53
C PHE A 729 -0.59 -10.75 -14.99
N ALA A 730 -0.76 -10.10 -13.83
CA ALA A 730 0.23 -9.17 -13.31
C ALA A 730 0.91 -9.67 -12.03
N ASP A 731 0.35 -10.69 -11.41
CA ASP A 731 0.84 -11.36 -10.20
C ASP A 731 0.53 -12.84 -10.25
N ALA A 732 1.22 -13.64 -9.43
CA ALA A 732 0.98 -15.05 -9.24
C ALA A 732 1.63 -15.52 -7.94
N TRP A 733 1.11 -16.62 -7.39
CA TRP A 733 1.73 -17.36 -6.30
C TRP A 733 1.96 -18.82 -6.71
N VAL A 734 2.82 -19.53 -6.00
CA VAL A 734 3.07 -20.96 -6.17
C VAL A 734 3.41 -21.61 -4.83
N TRP A 735 2.71 -22.67 -4.52
CA TRP A 735 3.10 -23.62 -3.49
C TRP A 735 3.68 -24.88 -4.15
N ARG A 736 4.71 -25.49 -3.54
CA ARG A 736 5.37 -26.68 -4.08
C ARG A 736 5.61 -27.71 -3.00
N ALA A 737 5.36 -28.98 -3.35
CA ALA A 737 5.70 -30.14 -2.55
C ALA A 737 6.62 -31.09 -3.34
N TYR A 738 7.45 -31.84 -2.63
CA TYR A 738 8.26 -32.91 -3.20
C TYR A 738 7.75 -34.29 -2.76
N PHE A 739 7.54 -35.18 -3.71
CA PHE A 739 7.09 -36.56 -3.46
C PHE A 739 8.27 -37.52 -3.57
N HIS A 740 8.66 -38.11 -2.42
CA HIS A 740 9.85 -38.93 -2.30
C HIS A 740 9.79 -40.23 -3.14
N GLN A 741 8.64 -40.93 -3.14
CA GLN A 741 8.52 -42.20 -3.85
C GLN A 741 8.55 -42.04 -5.37
N SER A 742 8.03 -40.96 -5.91
CA SER A 742 8.01 -40.68 -7.35
C SER A 742 9.17 -39.80 -7.82
N ASP A 743 10.02 -39.30 -6.92
CA ASP A 743 11.08 -38.31 -7.19
C ASP A 743 10.57 -37.15 -8.06
N SER A 744 9.43 -36.57 -7.66
CA SER A 744 8.74 -35.55 -8.44
C SER A 744 8.28 -34.39 -7.59
N TYR A 745 8.12 -33.21 -8.25
CA TYR A 745 7.55 -32.02 -7.62
C TYR A 745 6.11 -31.82 -8.07
N TYR A 746 5.26 -31.55 -7.11
CA TYR A 746 3.92 -31.00 -7.32
C TYR A 746 3.98 -29.48 -7.20
N ALA A 747 3.15 -28.77 -7.93
CA ALA A 747 3.01 -27.33 -7.83
C ALA A 747 1.54 -26.93 -7.97
N GLU A 748 1.07 -26.13 -7.03
CA GLU A 748 -0.20 -25.41 -7.11
C GLU A 748 0.10 -23.94 -7.38
N THR A 749 -0.59 -23.34 -8.34
CA THR A 749 -0.30 -21.98 -8.80
C THR A 749 -1.59 -21.21 -9.01
N GLY A 750 -1.67 -19.99 -8.47
CA GLY A 750 -2.75 -19.04 -8.72
C GLY A 750 -2.25 -17.83 -9.50
N LEU A 751 -2.84 -17.60 -10.69
CA LEU A 751 -2.58 -16.43 -11.52
C LEU A 751 -3.63 -15.35 -11.26
N TYR A 752 -3.26 -14.05 -11.33
CA TYR A 752 -4.17 -12.92 -11.19
C TYR A 752 -4.37 -12.17 -12.50
N PRO A 753 -5.36 -12.57 -13.34
CA PRO A 753 -5.64 -11.94 -14.62
C PRO A 753 -6.12 -10.51 -14.46
N GLN A 754 -5.67 -9.64 -15.34
CA GLN A 754 -6.13 -8.26 -15.40
C GLN A 754 -7.20 -8.09 -16.48
N ALA A 755 -8.11 -7.13 -16.24
CA ALA A 755 -9.23 -6.86 -17.14
C ALA A 755 -8.76 -6.45 -18.54
N PRO A 756 -9.46 -6.91 -19.60
CA PRO A 756 -9.31 -6.38 -20.94
C PRO A 756 -9.68 -4.90 -20.99
N ALA A 757 -9.72 -4.31 -22.19
CA ALA A 757 -10.12 -2.92 -22.37
C ALA A 757 -11.46 -2.64 -21.69
N ASN A 758 -11.46 -1.66 -20.79
CA ASN A 758 -12.64 -1.25 -20.03
C ASN A 758 -12.70 0.28 -19.90
N PHE A 759 -13.85 0.80 -19.55
CA PHE A 759 -14.05 2.25 -19.54
C PHE A 759 -14.79 2.75 -18.30
N MET A 760 -14.53 4.02 -17.99
CA MET A 760 -15.23 4.79 -16.97
C MET A 760 -15.62 6.16 -17.53
N PHE A 761 -16.81 6.63 -17.16
CA PHE A 761 -17.29 7.99 -17.38
C PHE A 761 -17.52 8.65 -16.03
N LYS A 762 -17.08 9.91 -15.85
CA LYS A 762 -17.25 10.67 -14.61
C LYS A 762 -17.80 12.05 -14.89
N LEU A 763 -18.81 12.44 -14.09
CA LEU A 763 -19.37 13.78 -13.97
C LEU A 763 -18.91 14.35 -12.63
N SER A 764 -18.33 15.53 -12.65
CA SER A 764 -17.87 16.25 -11.45
C SER A 764 -18.53 17.63 -11.38
N TYR A 765 -18.96 18.03 -10.19
CA TYR A 765 -19.34 19.40 -9.87
C TYR A 765 -18.40 19.94 -8.79
N ARG A 766 -17.98 21.18 -8.94
CA ARG A 766 -17.10 21.88 -7.99
C ARG A 766 -17.59 23.31 -7.81
N PHE A 767 -17.55 23.74 -6.54
CA PHE A 767 -17.92 25.10 -6.12
C PHE A 767 -16.85 25.67 -5.18
#